data_2566cd31430ccfcf467a7acadf4d4ea1
#
_entry.id   2566cd31430ccfcf467a7acadf4d4ea1
#
_cell.length_a   1.000
_cell.length_b   1.000
_cell.length_c   1.000
_cell.angle_alpha   90.00
_cell.angle_beta   90.00
_cell.angle_gamma   90.00
#
_symmetry.space_group_name_H-M   'P 1'
#
loop_
_entity.id
_entity.type
_entity.pdbx_description
1 polymer ?
#
loop_
_entity_poly.entity_id
_entity_poly.type
_entity_poly.pdbx_seq_one_letter_code
_entity_poly.pdbx_strand_id
1 'polypeptide(L)'
;MKKILLLALSLMATGYTHAQTDTSGRTLYRATPEKKTALKHTKLKVDFNFSNQTLGGEEWLTAAPFFYPSDSLILDAKAMLIHKVALDDQGKQQPLTYSYKNDVLRIKLPKIYKKGETYTVYIKYTAQPEKVTDKGSLAITDTKGLYFVNPENDPQGPMRQVWTQGESESSSCWFPTIDKPNQKTTQEIEMTVPDSFVTLSNGLLKSSQKKGDLRTDHWVMDKPHAPYLFFMGAGEFAVVKDTPWRGRVPVEYYVEKKYEPLAKRIFGNTSQMLTFFSERFGYDYPWAKYAQMIVRDFVTGAMENTTAVSHAESAYQSADALNDQNYWEPIIAHELAHHWFGDLVTTESWANITVNESFANYSEYLWLDYKYGKDEADYHLSNNTLQYLHREDDFLKNLVRFGYDVRDDVFDLVSYNKGGAILHMLRRYLGDEAFFQGITDYLKSNEYGTGEAHQLRLSFEKISGKDLSWFFNQWYFGNGNPKVEVEKQYDASQKQLTVKIRQTQEEKLYFQFPLDIDIYLGGKATRHTVWVSAKGENIFSFPAAKAPELVDINPEGVIVMEEEYLKSVKELLYQVQHAPELKSRMQAITSLGENEGKEVLLAALRDPYFKVRNMALERLSDFSLNKKELAQVEKLATSDPSNIVKSAAIWLLSSSKENKRYTALYEKALTTPSGAVKNA
;
A
#
# COMPACT_ATOMS: atom_id res chain seq x y z
N MET A 1 17.77 -25.76 -45.43
CA MET A 1 16.93 -25.42 -44.31
C MET A 1 17.62 -25.66 -42.95
N LYS A 2 18.93 -25.43 -42.82
CA LYS A 2 19.71 -25.55 -41.55
C LYS A 2 20.57 -24.30 -41.25
N LYS A 3 20.35 -23.17 -41.95
CA LYS A 3 21.11 -21.92 -41.74
C LYS A 3 20.24 -20.71 -41.31
N ILE A 4 18.93 -20.90 -41.10
CA ILE A 4 18.01 -19.83 -40.66
C ILE A 4 17.63 -19.98 -39.19
N LEU A 5 17.98 -21.09 -38.53
CA LEU A 5 17.68 -21.33 -37.11
C LEU A 5 18.77 -20.84 -36.14
N LEU A 6 19.93 -20.37 -36.65
CA LEU A 6 21.03 -19.85 -35.82
C LEU A 6 21.08 -18.31 -35.71
N LEU A 7 20.24 -17.59 -36.50
CA LEU A 7 20.14 -16.13 -36.43
C LEU A 7 18.99 -15.63 -35.56
N ALA A 8 18.07 -16.50 -35.14
CA ALA A 8 16.94 -16.16 -34.27
C ALA A 8 17.26 -16.34 -32.77
N LEU A 9 18.35 -17.01 -32.42
CA LEU A 9 18.80 -17.18 -31.01
C LEU A 9 19.83 -16.13 -30.55
N SER A 10 20.35 -15.28 -31.44
CA SER A 10 21.32 -14.24 -31.11
C SER A 10 20.71 -12.84 -30.90
N LEU A 11 19.37 -12.69 -31.00
CA LEU A 11 18.67 -11.41 -30.85
C LEU A 11 17.77 -11.35 -29.60
N MET A 12 17.75 -12.39 -28.75
CA MET A 12 17.08 -12.38 -27.43
C MET A 12 18.04 -12.26 -26.23
N ALA A 13 19.31 -11.94 -26.47
CA ALA A 13 20.33 -11.84 -25.42
C ALA A 13 20.86 -10.41 -25.20
N THR A 14 20.06 -9.37 -25.55
CA THR A 14 20.43 -7.99 -25.23
C THR A 14 19.23 -7.23 -24.68
N GLY A 15 18.98 -7.38 -23.42
CA GLY A 15 17.92 -6.65 -22.73
C GLY A 15 17.97 -6.75 -21.21
N TYR A 16 18.96 -7.39 -20.63
CA TYR A 16 19.24 -7.25 -19.20
C TYR A 16 20.18 -6.04 -19.01
N THR A 17 19.59 -4.88 -18.73
CA THR A 17 20.34 -3.80 -18.08
C THR A 17 20.77 -4.33 -16.73
N HIS A 18 22.02 -4.80 -16.64
CA HIS A 18 22.63 -5.06 -15.35
C HIS A 18 22.59 -3.75 -14.57
N ALA A 19 21.92 -3.76 -13.41
CA ALA A 19 22.23 -2.80 -12.36
C ALA A 19 23.76 -2.72 -12.24
N GLN A 20 24.30 -1.51 -12.17
CA GLN A 20 25.74 -1.33 -11.93
C GLN A 20 26.03 -1.91 -10.55
N THR A 21 26.27 -3.22 -10.50
CA THR A 21 26.94 -3.81 -9.36
C THR A 21 28.35 -3.23 -9.38
N ASP A 22 28.79 -2.64 -8.26
CA ASP A 22 30.18 -2.42 -7.97
C ASP A 22 30.96 -3.70 -8.39
N THR A 23 32.15 -3.56 -8.90
CA THR A 23 33.00 -4.66 -9.33
C THR A 23 33.32 -5.67 -8.21
N SER A 24 32.88 -5.41 -6.95
CA SER A 24 32.93 -6.29 -5.80
C SER A 24 31.65 -7.12 -5.59
N GLY A 25 30.60 -6.93 -6.39
CA GLY A 25 29.28 -7.59 -6.20
C GLY A 25 28.47 -7.08 -5.01
N ARG A 26 28.81 -5.90 -4.45
CA ARG A 26 28.09 -5.27 -3.35
C ARG A 26 27.11 -4.21 -3.89
N THR A 27 25.87 -4.26 -3.41
CA THR A 27 24.90 -3.17 -3.65
C THR A 27 25.39 -1.87 -3.00
N LEU A 28 25.15 -0.73 -3.67
CA LEU A 28 25.53 0.58 -3.15
C LEU A 28 24.77 0.91 -1.86
N TYR A 29 25.50 1.09 -0.76
CA TYR A 29 24.90 1.50 0.52
C TYR A 29 24.41 2.94 0.48
N ARG A 30 23.11 3.16 0.67
CA ARG A 30 22.44 4.46 0.72
C ARG A 30 22.22 4.88 2.17
N ALA A 31 23.20 5.56 2.75
CA ALA A 31 23.12 6.02 4.13
C ALA A 31 21.91 6.93 4.38
N THR A 32 21.42 6.94 5.62
CA THR A 32 20.44 7.91 6.10
C THR A 32 20.95 9.35 5.83
N PRO A 33 20.13 10.24 5.25
CA PRO A 33 20.55 11.60 4.93
C PRO A 33 20.97 12.39 6.17
N GLU A 34 22.15 13.02 6.12
CA GLU A 34 22.66 13.83 7.20
C GLU A 34 21.86 15.13 7.36
N LYS A 35 21.37 15.41 8.56
CA LYS A 35 20.64 16.65 8.89
C LYS A 35 21.61 17.80 9.21
N LYS A 36 22.04 18.57 8.22
CA LYS A 36 22.85 19.80 8.40
C LYS A 36 21.98 21.00 8.74
N THR A 37 20.82 21.08 8.11
CA THR A 37 19.84 22.16 8.24
C THR A 37 18.52 21.58 8.75
N ALA A 38 17.84 22.30 9.62
CA ALA A 38 16.47 22.04 10.06
C ALA A 38 15.55 23.03 9.36
N LEU A 39 14.66 22.55 8.51
CA LEU A 39 13.55 23.32 7.97
C LEU A 39 12.58 23.68 9.11
N LYS A 40 12.03 24.89 9.07
CA LYS A 40 11.09 25.38 10.10
C LYS A 40 9.75 25.76 9.50
N HIS A 41 9.78 26.50 8.39
CA HIS A 41 8.59 26.97 7.70
C HIS A 41 8.87 27.17 6.22
N THR A 42 7.96 26.71 5.37
CA THR A 42 8.00 26.89 3.92
C THR A 42 6.75 27.63 3.48
N LYS A 43 6.90 28.86 3.00
CA LYS A 43 5.82 29.63 2.38
C LYS A 43 6.05 29.71 0.88
N LEU A 44 5.01 29.33 0.11
CA LEU A 44 5.03 29.32 -1.34
C LEU A 44 3.96 30.25 -1.89
N LYS A 45 4.26 30.93 -2.99
CA LYS A 45 3.30 31.62 -3.81
C LYS A 45 3.50 31.19 -5.25
N VAL A 46 2.47 30.63 -5.86
CA VAL A 46 2.58 29.94 -7.15
C VAL A 46 1.50 30.35 -8.12
N ASP A 47 1.86 30.37 -9.39
CA ASP A 47 0.97 30.47 -10.54
C ASP A 47 1.34 29.44 -11.61
N PHE A 48 0.39 29.10 -12.49
CA PHE A 48 0.53 28.01 -13.44
C PHE A 48 0.43 28.52 -14.88
N ASN A 49 1.41 28.18 -15.69
CA ASN A 49 1.38 28.38 -17.13
C ASN A 49 1.10 27.05 -17.83
N PHE A 50 -0.15 26.79 -18.15
CA PHE A 50 -0.58 25.54 -18.78
C PHE A 50 0.04 25.33 -20.16
N SER A 51 0.08 26.36 -21.02
CA SER A 51 0.62 26.22 -22.38
C SER A 51 2.09 25.84 -22.42
N ASN A 52 2.89 26.31 -21.46
CA ASN A 52 4.29 25.97 -21.33
C ASN A 52 4.54 24.85 -20.32
N GLN A 53 3.50 24.40 -19.62
CA GLN A 53 3.58 23.40 -18.54
C GLN A 53 4.65 23.76 -17.51
N THR A 54 4.61 25.02 -17.01
CA THR A 54 5.57 25.54 -16.03
C THR A 54 4.85 26.18 -14.84
N LEU A 55 5.55 26.25 -13.71
CA LEU A 55 5.09 26.92 -12.50
C LEU A 55 6.00 28.13 -12.22
N GLY A 56 5.41 29.32 -12.09
CA GLY A 56 6.06 30.48 -11.51
C GLY A 56 5.98 30.41 -9.99
N GLY A 57 7.12 30.49 -9.30
CA GLY A 57 7.21 30.34 -7.86
C GLY A 57 7.96 31.45 -7.16
N GLU A 58 7.44 31.85 -6.01
CA GLU A 58 8.14 32.63 -5.00
C GLU A 58 8.10 31.85 -3.68
N GLU A 59 9.24 31.66 -3.05
CA GLU A 59 9.40 30.90 -1.82
C GLU A 59 10.04 31.77 -0.73
N TRP A 60 9.55 31.63 0.49
CA TRP A 60 10.17 32.07 1.73
C TRP A 60 10.45 30.86 2.60
N LEU A 61 11.71 30.42 2.60
CA LEU A 61 12.14 29.25 3.36
C LEU A 61 12.82 29.70 4.66
N THR A 62 12.18 29.41 5.79
CA THR A 62 12.76 29.63 7.12
C THR A 62 13.46 28.39 7.62
N ALA A 63 14.72 28.50 7.99
CA ALA A 63 15.56 27.39 8.42
C ALA A 63 16.53 27.80 9.54
N ALA A 64 17.18 26.81 10.14
CA ALA A 64 18.26 26.96 11.12
C ALA A 64 19.30 25.85 10.92
N PRO A 65 20.56 26.02 11.36
CA PRO A 65 21.48 24.91 11.48
C PRO A 65 20.91 23.84 12.42
N PHE A 66 20.99 22.57 12.03
CA PHE A 66 20.49 21.47 12.86
C PHE A 66 21.28 21.33 14.16
N PHE A 67 22.61 21.30 14.06
CA PHE A 67 23.49 21.21 15.22
C PHE A 67 24.75 22.06 15.06
N TYR A 68 25.58 21.83 14.03
CA TYR A 68 26.83 22.56 13.81
C TYR A 68 26.58 23.93 13.18
N PRO A 69 27.34 24.97 13.59
CA PRO A 69 27.26 26.30 12.95
C PRO A 69 27.48 26.21 11.45
N SER A 70 26.69 26.95 10.67
CA SER A 70 26.79 26.96 9.22
C SER A 70 26.52 28.33 8.64
N ASP A 71 27.17 28.63 7.52
CA ASP A 71 26.93 29.80 6.69
C ASP A 71 26.45 29.41 5.28
N SER A 72 25.91 28.22 5.15
CA SER A 72 25.40 27.72 3.88
C SER A 72 24.05 27.02 4.02
N LEU A 73 23.20 27.16 2.99
CA LEU A 73 21.98 26.42 2.79
C LEU A 73 22.09 25.68 1.45
N ILE A 74 21.81 24.38 1.46
CA ILE A 74 21.85 23.53 0.27
C ILE A 74 20.44 22.95 0.08
N LEU A 75 19.86 23.18 -1.11
CA LEU A 75 18.53 22.73 -1.49
C LEU A 75 18.59 21.89 -2.77
N ASP A 76 17.74 20.88 -2.83
CA ASP A 76 17.38 20.20 -4.06
C ASP A 76 16.43 21.10 -4.85
N ALA A 77 16.65 21.25 -6.17
CA ALA A 77 15.86 22.13 -7.05
C ALA A 77 15.96 21.62 -8.49
N LYS A 78 15.16 20.59 -8.80
CA LYS A 78 15.27 19.87 -10.08
C LYS A 78 14.64 20.65 -11.22
N ALA A 79 15.37 20.75 -12.34
CA ALA A 79 14.92 21.37 -13.59
C ALA A 79 14.30 22.78 -13.39
N MET A 80 14.96 23.67 -12.63
CA MET A 80 14.47 25.00 -12.32
C MET A 80 15.28 26.13 -12.98
N LEU A 81 14.61 27.25 -13.24
CA LEU A 81 15.28 28.54 -13.52
C LEU A 81 15.26 29.37 -12.24
N ILE A 82 16.40 29.65 -11.65
CA ILE A 82 16.52 30.47 -10.45
C ILE A 82 16.74 31.93 -10.87
N HIS A 83 15.77 32.78 -10.52
CA HIS A 83 15.77 34.20 -10.92
C HIS A 83 16.35 35.12 -9.86
N LYS A 84 16.11 34.82 -8.58
CA LYS A 84 16.59 35.65 -7.45
C LYS A 84 16.74 34.78 -6.20
N VAL A 85 17.82 35.06 -5.45
CA VAL A 85 18.02 34.52 -4.09
C VAL A 85 18.42 35.65 -3.18
N ALA A 86 17.73 35.79 -2.06
CA ALA A 86 17.99 36.86 -1.10
C ALA A 86 17.72 36.39 0.35
N LEU A 87 18.43 36.98 1.31
CA LEU A 87 18.02 36.91 2.70
C LEU A 87 16.81 37.85 2.89
N ASP A 88 15.73 37.35 3.46
CA ASP A 88 14.55 38.14 3.78
C ASP A 88 14.52 38.50 5.27
N ASP A 89 14.59 39.78 5.57
CA ASP A 89 14.42 40.34 6.92
C ASP A 89 13.17 41.22 6.94
N GLN A 90 12.04 40.62 7.28
CA GLN A 90 10.73 41.28 7.38
C GLN A 90 10.35 42.06 6.10
N GLY A 91 10.63 41.48 4.93
CA GLY A 91 10.34 42.05 3.63
C GLY A 91 11.51 42.89 3.05
N LYS A 92 12.60 43.11 3.79
CA LYS A 92 13.84 43.69 3.28
C LYS A 92 14.69 42.58 2.71
N GLN A 93 14.82 42.55 1.39
CA GLN A 93 15.55 41.50 0.68
C GLN A 93 16.97 41.90 0.38
N GLN A 94 17.96 41.26 1.01
CA GLN A 94 19.37 41.38 0.74
C GLN A 94 19.84 40.28 -0.22
N PRO A 95 20.33 40.57 -1.42
CA PRO A 95 20.84 39.58 -2.35
C PRO A 95 21.88 38.66 -1.72
N LEU A 96 21.79 37.34 -1.99
CA LEU A 96 22.76 36.34 -1.56
C LEU A 96 23.53 35.78 -2.76
N THR A 97 24.79 35.39 -2.51
CA THR A 97 25.60 34.68 -3.49
C THR A 97 25.16 33.21 -3.49
N TYR A 98 24.93 32.67 -4.67
CA TYR A 98 24.55 31.26 -4.84
C TYR A 98 25.17 30.62 -6.08
N SER A 99 25.21 29.33 -6.11
CA SER A 99 25.47 28.52 -7.30
C SER A 99 24.36 27.50 -7.51
N TYR A 100 23.94 27.29 -8.77
CA TYR A 100 22.97 26.29 -9.15
C TYR A 100 23.58 25.38 -10.21
N LYS A 101 23.77 24.11 -9.86
CA LYS A 101 24.39 23.11 -10.73
C LYS A 101 23.93 21.72 -10.34
N ASN A 102 23.64 20.88 -11.35
CA ASN A 102 23.20 19.49 -11.15
C ASN A 102 22.02 19.41 -10.18
N ASP A 103 20.97 20.22 -10.42
CA ASP A 103 19.73 20.28 -9.64
C ASP A 103 19.92 20.60 -8.14
N VAL A 104 21.06 21.15 -7.78
CA VAL A 104 21.37 21.57 -6.41
C VAL A 104 21.64 23.07 -6.35
N LEU A 105 20.84 23.76 -5.53
CA LEU A 105 21.00 25.18 -5.22
C LEU A 105 21.79 25.35 -3.93
N ARG A 106 23.03 25.89 -4.03
CA ARG A 106 23.91 26.17 -2.89
C ARG A 106 23.94 27.66 -2.63
N ILE A 107 23.52 28.07 -1.45
CA ILE A 107 23.35 29.46 -1.05
C ILE A 107 24.35 29.76 0.06
N LYS A 108 25.14 30.84 -0.10
CA LYS A 108 26.03 31.35 0.92
C LYS A 108 25.29 32.39 1.77
N LEU A 109 25.18 32.11 3.08
CA LEU A 109 24.56 33.03 4.04
C LEU A 109 25.56 34.15 4.44
N PRO A 110 25.09 35.36 4.84
CA PRO A 110 25.93 36.50 5.09
C PRO A 110 26.78 36.41 6.37
N LYS A 111 26.44 35.49 7.29
CA LYS A 111 27.16 35.18 8.52
C LYS A 111 27.05 33.70 8.85
N ILE A 112 27.86 33.25 9.79
CA ILE A 112 27.71 31.93 10.42
C ILE A 112 26.52 31.97 11.40
N TYR A 113 25.51 31.13 11.16
CA TYR A 113 24.38 30.90 12.07
C TYR A 113 24.69 29.71 12.97
N LYS A 114 24.21 29.78 14.21
CA LYS A 114 24.33 28.70 15.23
C LYS A 114 23.00 27.98 15.41
N LYS A 115 23.04 26.81 16.04
CA LYS A 115 21.82 26.09 16.44
C LYS A 115 20.85 27.02 17.18
N GLY A 116 19.58 27.05 16.73
CA GLY A 116 18.53 27.91 17.28
C GLY A 116 18.43 29.30 16.64
N GLU A 117 19.46 29.76 15.90
CA GLU A 117 19.36 30.99 15.10
C GLU A 117 18.68 30.70 13.78
N THR A 118 17.55 31.34 13.53
CA THR A 118 16.79 31.19 12.29
C THR A 118 17.18 32.25 11.25
N TYR A 119 17.01 31.90 9.99
CA TYR A 119 17.09 32.81 8.86
C TYR A 119 16.01 32.47 7.85
N THR A 120 15.55 33.45 7.09
CA THR A 120 14.59 33.24 5.99
C THR A 120 15.25 33.60 4.66
N VAL A 121 15.23 32.65 3.72
CA VAL A 121 15.73 32.86 2.35
C VAL A 121 14.51 32.99 1.44
N TYR A 122 14.52 34.10 0.65
CA TYR A 122 13.59 34.30 -0.47
C TYR A 122 14.18 33.75 -1.75
N ILE A 123 13.42 32.97 -2.49
CA ILE A 123 13.81 32.41 -3.78
C ILE A 123 12.70 32.70 -4.79
N LYS A 124 13.04 33.30 -5.93
CA LYS A 124 12.13 33.41 -7.09
C LYS A 124 12.64 32.49 -8.18
N TYR A 125 11.71 31.63 -8.70
CA TYR A 125 12.09 30.58 -9.64
C TYR A 125 10.99 30.29 -10.65
N THR A 126 11.33 29.52 -11.70
CA THR A 126 10.37 28.85 -12.59
C THR A 126 10.69 27.38 -12.60
N ALA A 127 9.75 26.55 -12.18
CA ALA A 127 9.85 25.09 -12.29
C ALA A 127 9.45 24.64 -13.69
N GLN A 128 10.20 23.67 -14.23
CA GLN A 128 10.02 23.14 -15.58
C GLN A 128 9.90 21.61 -15.56
N PRO A 129 8.78 21.04 -15.04
CA PRO A 129 8.64 19.61 -14.80
C PRO A 129 8.89 18.75 -16.04
N GLU A 130 8.55 19.25 -17.24
CA GLU A 130 8.80 18.55 -18.51
C GLU A 130 10.30 18.43 -18.86
N LYS A 131 11.19 19.07 -18.10
CA LYS A 131 12.66 18.96 -18.26
C LYS A 131 13.32 18.07 -17.22
N VAL A 132 12.57 17.49 -16.32
CA VAL A 132 13.07 16.49 -15.37
C VAL A 132 13.52 15.25 -16.14
N THR A 133 14.70 14.74 -15.84
CA THR A 133 15.32 13.62 -16.56
C THR A 133 15.39 12.33 -15.75
N ASP A 134 15.00 12.39 -14.48
CA ASP A 134 14.90 11.21 -13.62
C ASP A 134 13.88 10.23 -14.21
N LYS A 135 14.19 8.95 -14.11
CA LYS A 135 13.30 7.91 -14.60
C LYS A 135 12.44 7.39 -13.44
N GLY A 136 11.17 7.12 -13.73
CA GLY A 136 10.30 6.39 -12.81
C GLY A 136 10.72 4.92 -12.63
N SER A 137 10.02 4.26 -11.75
CA SER A 137 10.12 2.82 -11.46
C SER A 137 8.85 2.08 -11.88
N LEU A 138 8.73 0.80 -11.50
CA LEU A 138 7.48 0.06 -11.66
C LEU A 138 6.39 0.54 -10.68
N ALA A 139 6.77 1.09 -9.53
CA ALA A 139 5.83 1.57 -8.52
C ALA A 139 5.39 3.01 -8.76
N ILE A 140 6.35 3.89 -9.13
CA ILE A 140 6.12 5.30 -9.46
C ILE A 140 6.59 5.51 -10.89
N THR A 141 5.66 5.57 -11.84
CA THR A 141 5.96 5.47 -13.27
C THR A 141 6.58 6.72 -13.89
N ASP A 142 6.43 7.87 -13.22
CA ASP A 142 6.98 9.18 -13.65
C ASP A 142 7.35 10.02 -12.42
N THR A 143 8.41 10.83 -12.52
CA THR A 143 9.01 11.58 -11.40
C THR A 143 9.07 13.09 -11.66
N LYS A 144 8.22 13.63 -12.53
CA LYS A 144 8.18 15.08 -12.84
C LYS A 144 7.72 15.94 -11.66
N GLY A 145 7.05 15.36 -10.69
CA GLY A 145 6.60 16.02 -9.46
C GLY A 145 5.44 17.01 -9.62
N LEU A 146 5.23 17.57 -10.80
CA LEU A 146 4.13 18.48 -11.15
C LEU A 146 3.59 18.09 -12.53
N TYR A 147 2.27 17.88 -12.61
CA TYR A 147 1.59 17.31 -13.78
C TYR A 147 0.49 18.22 -14.26
N PHE A 148 0.53 18.54 -15.57
CA PHE A 148 -0.50 19.30 -16.27
C PHE A 148 -1.32 18.39 -17.15
N VAL A 149 -2.57 18.14 -16.79
CA VAL A 149 -3.49 17.31 -17.56
C VAL A 149 -4.31 18.19 -18.49
N ASN A 150 -4.41 17.80 -19.75
CA ASN A 150 -5.13 18.55 -20.79
C ASN A 150 -4.70 20.03 -20.84
N PRO A 151 -3.40 20.35 -20.99
CA PRO A 151 -2.90 21.72 -20.93
C PRO A 151 -3.50 22.66 -22.00
N GLU A 152 -3.84 22.13 -23.16
CA GLU A 152 -4.44 22.87 -24.28
C GLU A 152 -5.97 23.08 -24.13
N ASN A 153 -6.56 22.50 -23.06
CA ASN A 153 -8.00 22.54 -22.80
C ASN A 153 -8.85 21.98 -23.96
N ASP A 154 -8.41 20.84 -24.52
CA ASP A 154 -9.17 20.13 -25.54
C ASP A 154 -10.52 19.69 -24.99
N PRO A 155 -11.65 20.10 -25.60
CA PRO A 155 -12.99 19.71 -25.17
C PRO A 155 -13.27 18.20 -25.25
N GLN A 156 -12.49 17.46 -26.06
CA GLN A 156 -12.59 15.99 -26.18
C GLN A 156 -11.67 15.26 -25.17
N GLY A 157 -10.75 15.99 -24.54
CA GLY A 157 -9.82 15.46 -23.54
C GLY A 157 -10.43 15.32 -22.15
N PRO A 158 -9.67 14.82 -21.18
CA PRO A 158 -10.08 14.81 -19.77
C PRO A 158 -10.25 16.23 -19.24
N MET A 159 -10.86 16.36 -18.05
CA MET A 159 -10.98 17.64 -17.35
C MET A 159 -9.58 18.26 -17.15
N ARG A 160 -9.44 19.54 -17.55
CA ARG A 160 -8.21 20.29 -17.35
C ARG A 160 -7.90 20.43 -15.86
N GLN A 161 -6.70 20.00 -15.47
CA GLN A 161 -6.27 20.02 -14.08
C GLN A 161 -4.74 20.09 -13.95
N VAL A 162 -4.28 20.44 -12.77
CA VAL A 162 -2.87 20.39 -12.37
C VAL A 162 -2.78 19.78 -10.98
N TRP A 163 -1.77 18.92 -10.75
CA TRP A 163 -1.56 18.26 -9.46
C TRP A 163 -0.09 17.90 -9.26
N THR A 164 0.30 17.62 -8.00
CA THR A 164 1.68 17.28 -7.63
C THR A 164 1.77 15.88 -7.03
N GLN A 165 2.95 15.24 -7.23
CA GLN A 165 3.36 14.01 -6.55
C GLN A 165 4.77 14.22 -5.99
N GLY A 166 4.93 14.18 -4.67
CA GLY A 166 6.19 14.46 -4.01
C GLY A 166 7.05 13.22 -3.75
N GLU A 167 6.43 12.06 -3.56
CA GLU A 167 7.15 10.82 -3.28
C GLU A 167 7.85 10.29 -4.55
N SER A 168 9.03 9.76 -4.42
CA SER A 168 9.88 9.73 -3.20
C SER A 168 10.58 11.06 -2.90
N GLU A 169 11.24 11.68 -3.86
CA GLU A 169 11.96 12.97 -3.78
C GLU A 169 11.66 13.82 -5.03
N SER A 170 10.36 13.99 -5.36
CA SER A 170 9.88 14.74 -6.52
C SER A 170 9.28 16.10 -6.17
N SER A 171 9.20 16.46 -4.88
CA SER A 171 8.81 17.80 -4.45
C SER A 171 9.80 18.87 -4.91
N SER A 172 11.08 18.54 -4.97
CA SER A 172 12.13 19.41 -5.52
C SER A 172 12.01 19.67 -7.02
N CYS A 173 11.07 19.07 -7.73
CA CYS A 173 10.74 19.39 -9.12
C CYS A 173 9.85 20.62 -9.26
N TRP A 174 9.18 21.07 -8.18
CA TRP A 174 8.24 22.19 -8.24
C TRP A 174 8.49 23.30 -7.19
N PHE A 175 9.29 23.04 -6.13
CA PHE A 175 9.82 24.07 -5.25
C PHE A 175 11.21 23.68 -4.69
N PRO A 176 12.15 24.62 -4.47
CA PRO A 176 13.44 24.33 -3.87
C PRO A 176 13.30 23.87 -2.42
N THR A 177 13.82 22.70 -2.04
CA THR A 177 13.68 22.17 -0.67
C THR A 177 14.81 21.19 -0.33
N ILE A 178 14.88 20.74 0.92
CA ILE A 178 15.65 19.56 1.30
C ILE A 178 14.71 18.37 1.17
N ASP A 179 14.73 17.75 -0.01
CA ASP A 179 13.75 16.72 -0.41
C ASP A 179 14.12 15.35 0.18
N LYS A 180 13.97 15.24 1.50
CA LYS A 180 14.27 14.03 2.27
C LYS A 180 13.16 13.75 3.27
N PRO A 181 12.80 12.48 3.51
CA PRO A 181 11.69 12.10 4.42
C PRO A 181 11.93 12.57 5.86
N ASN A 182 13.19 12.68 6.28
CA ASN A 182 13.56 13.08 7.63
C ASN A 182 13.59 14.61 7.87
N GLN A 183 13.15 15.40 6.90
CA GLN A 183 12.91 16.84 7.08
C GLN A 183 11.42 17.08 7.33
N LYS A 184 11.12 17.90 8.34
CA LYS A 184 9.72 18.31 8.60
C LYS A 184 9.64 19.81 8.75
N THR A 185 8.62 20.40 8.12
CA THR A 185 8.38 21.84 8.09
C THR A 185 6.89 22.14 8.09
N THR A 186 6.47 23.26 8.65
CA THR A 186 5.14 23.81 8.46
C THR A 186 5.04 24.44 7.07
N GLN A 187 3.83 24.57 6.53
CA GLN A 187 3.60 25.00 5.14
C GLN A 187 2.54 26.09 5.04
N GLU A 188 2.80 27.08 4.19
CA GLU A 188 1.78 27.95 3.61
C GLU A 188 1.90 27.92 2.09
N ILE A 189 0.76 27.95 1.39
CA ILE A 189 0.76 28.06 -0.06
C ILE A 189 -0.37 28.99 -0.55
N GLU A 190 0.02 29.97 -1.37
CA GLU A 190 -0.89 30.86 -2.11
C GLU A 190 -0.91 30.41 -3.57
N MET A 191 -2.02 29.80 -4.01
CA MET A 191 -2.22 29.32 -5.39
C MET A 191 -3.07 30.29 -6.18
N THR A 192 -2.55 30.84 -7.27
CA THR A 192 -3.30 31.67 -8.21
C THR A 192 -3.77 30.83 -9.39
N VAL A 193 -5.08 30.70 -9.55
CA VAL A 193 -5.73 29.84 -10.54
C VAL A 193 -6.89 30.60 -11.24
N PRO A 194 -7.40 30.12 -12.38
CA PRO A 194 -8.67 30.59 -12.94
C PRO A 194 -9.80 30.51 -11.90
N ASP A 195 -10.68 31.49 -11.87
CA ASP A 195 -11.78 31.56 -10.87
C ASP A 195 -12.74 30.35 -10.94
N SER A 196 -12.83 29.69 -12.10
CA SER A 196 -13.63 28.46 -12.28
C SER A 196 -13.01 27.22 -11.62
N PHE A 197 -11.72 27.25 -11.27
CA PHE A 197 -11.04 26.11 -10.67
C PHE A 197 -11.31 26.03 -9.17
N VAL A 198 -11.36 24.82 -8.66
CA VAL A 198 -11.31 24.50 -7.23
C VAL A 198 -9.89 24.07 -6.90
N THR A 199 -9.36 24.50 -5.75
CA THR A 199 -8.04 24.12 -5.28
C THR A 199 -8.12 23.21 -4.07
N LEU A 200 -7.11 22.34 -3.90
CA LEU A 200 -6.87 21.56 -2.69
C LEU A 200 -5.38 21.60 -2.37
N SER A 201 -5.05 21.79 -1.09
CA SER A 201 -3.70 21.64 -0.57
C SER A 201 -3.73 21.15 0.88
N ASN A 202 -2.55 20.94 1.47
CA ASN A 202 -2.39 20.55 2.87
C ASN A 202 -2.94 21.61 3.83
N GLY A 203 -3.48 21.16 4.97
CA GLY A 203 -4.03 22.06 6.00
C GLY A 203 -5.39 22.66 5.63
N LEU A 204 -5.65 23.88 6.07
CA LEU A 204 -6.92 24.56 5.92
C LEU A 204 -6.85 25.74 4.95
N LEU A 205 -7.90 25.93 4.13
CA LEU A 205 -8.08 27.14 3.35
C LEU A 205 -8.39 28.33 4.29
N LYS A 206 -7.49 29.30 4.36
CA LYS A 206 -7.61 30.48 5.22
C LYS A 206 -8.28 31.67 4.54
N SER A 207 -8.01 31.86 3.25
CA SER A 207 -8.64 32.92 2.47
C SER A 207 -8.69 32.57 0.99
N SER A 208 -9.62 33.18 0.29
CA SER A 208 -9.79 33.09 -1.16
C SER A 208 -10.08 34.50 -1.67
N GLN A 209 -9.21 35.03 -2.55
CA GLN A 209 -9.27 36.38 -3.05
C GLN A 209 -9.38 36.42 -4.57
N LYS A 210 -10.51 36.89 -5.09
CA LYS A 210 -10.74 37.04 -6.53
C LYS A 210 -10.18 38.35 -7.04
N LYS A 211 -9.51 38.29 -8.20
CA LYS A 211 -9.01 39.44 -8.94
C LYS A 211 -9.20 39.25 -10.45
N GLY A 212 -10.24 39.85 -11.02
CA GLY A 212 -10.62 39.60 -12.43
C GLY A 212 -11.07 38.16 -12.62
N ASP A 213 -10.49 37.49 -13.61
CA ASP A 213 -10.77 36.08 -13.94
C ASP A 213 -9.90 35.08 -13.16
N LEU A 214 -9.05 35.58 -12.26
CA LEU A 214 -8.18 34.78 -11.42
C LEU A 214 -8.63 34.85 -9.96
N ARG A 215 -8.28 33.81 -9.22
CA ARG A 215 -8.44 33.72 -7.79
C ARG A 215 -7.16 33.20 -7.13
N THR A 216 -6.81 33.75 -5.97
CA THR A 216 -5.71 33.27 -5.14
C THR A 216 -6.27 32.66 -3.88
N ASP A 217 -6.03 31.37 -3.68
CA ASP A 217 -6.42 30.61 -2.52
C ASP A 217 -5.20 30.39 -1.60
N HIS A 218 -5.33 30.77 -0.32
CA HIS A 218 -4.28 30.65 0.69
C HIS A 218 -4.58 29.48 1.64
N TRP A 219 -3.74 28.44 1.55
CA TRP A 219 -3.80 27.24 2.39
C TRP A 219 -2.70 27.28 3.44
N VAL A 220 -2.99 26.80 4.66
CA VAL A 220 -2.04 26.79 5.78
C VAL A 220 -2.05 25.45 6.50
N MET A 221 -0.88 24.85 6.60
CA MET A 221 -0.58 23.65 7.36
C MET A 221 0.32 24.03 8.55
N ASP A 222 -0.25 24.09 9.74
CA ASP A 222 0.37 24.58 10.96
C ASP A 222 1.16 23.51 11.73
N LYS A 223 1.08 22.26 11.31
CA LYS A 223 1.84 21.15 11.87
C LYS A 223 2.94 20.70 10.90
N PRO A 224 4.12 20.34 11.44
CA PRO A 224 5.24 19.95 10.58
C PRO A 224 5.02 18.59 9.94
N HIS A 225 5.26 18.52 8.63
CA HIS A 225 5.23 17.29 7.82
C HIS A 225 6.37 17.30 6.80
N ALA A 226 6.66 16.14 6.20
CA ALA A 226 7.78 16.01 5.27
C ALA A 226 7.50 16.69 3.92
N PRO A 227 8.51 17.22 3.21
CA PRO A 227 8.32 17.85 1.91
C PRO A 227 7.65 16.96 0.86
N TYR A 228 7.91 15.65 0.86
CA TYR A 228 7.30 14.73 -0.11
C TYR A 228 5.78 14.63 0.01
N LEU A 229 5.22 15.02 1.17
CA LEU A 229 3.77 15.08 1.45
C LEU A 229 3.11 16.40 1.06
N PHE A 230 3.87 17.36 0.51
CA PHE A 230 3.31 18.62 0.03
C PHE A 230 2.49 18.38 -1.24
N PHE A 231 1.28 18.91 -1.25
CA PHE A 231 0.33 18.69 -2.33
C PHE A 231 -0.32 19.97 -2.81
N MET A 232 -0.48 20.08 -4.11
CA MET A 232 -1.37 21.00 -4.80
C MET A 232 -2.22 20.24 -5.80
N GLY A 233 -3.53 20.53 -5.79
CA GLY A 233 -4.43 20.07 -6.83
C GLY A 233 -5.35 21.22 -7.24
N ALA A 234 -5.55 21.44 -8.54
CA ALA A 234 -6.48 22.46 -9.05
C ALA A 234 -7.15 22.03 -10.35
N GLY A 235 -8.45 22.31 -10.49
CA GLY A 235 -9.26 21.98 -11.66
C GLY A 235 -10.73 22.26 -11.42
N GLU A 236 -11.60 21.95 -12.38
CA GLU A 236 -13.05 22.15 -12.27
C GLU A 236 -13.77 21.03 -11.50
N PHE A 237 -13.25 20.67 -10.32
CA PHE A 237 -13.83 19.61 -9.49
C PHE A 237 -15.18 20.00 -8.87
N ALA A 238 -16.03 19.00 -8.63
CA ALA A 238 -17.09 19.07 -7.64
C ALA A 238 -16.51 18.73 -6.26
N VAL A 239 -16.95 19.48 -5.23
CA VAL A 239 -16.53 19.25 -3.84
C VAL A 239 -17.71 18.73 -3.05
N VAL A 240 -17.67 17.46 -2.69
CA VAL A 240 -18.70 16.82 -1.87
C VAL A 240 -18.25 16.82 -0.42
N LYS A 241 -18.97 17.55 0.42
CA LYS A 241 -18.71 17.63 1.86
C LYS A 241 -19.44 16.53 2.59
N ASP A 242 -18.73 15.87 3.49
CA ASP A 242 -19.33 14.96 4.46
C ASP A 242 -19.57 15.67 5.80
N THR A 243 -20.24 14.99 6.72
CA THR A 243 -20.36 15.48 8.10
C THR A 243 -18.97 15.60 8.71
N PRO A 244 -18.59 16.75 9.29
CA PRO A 244 -17.29 16.90 9.92
C PRO A 244 -17.08 15.83 11.00
N TRP A 245 -15.97 15.12 10.92
CA TRP A 245 -15.67 14.08 11.89
C TRP A 245 -15.55 14.66 13.31
N ARG A 246 -16.27 14.07 14.25
CA ARG A 246 -16.44 14.55 15.64
C ARG A 246 -16.81 16.03 15.70
N GLY A 247 -17.54 16.53 14.71
CA GLY A 247 -18.01 17.93 14.62
C GLY A 247 -16.91 18.98 14.39
N ARG A 248 -15.66 18.59 14.15
CA ARG A 248 -14.51 19.52 14.08
C ARG A 248 -13.59 19.33 12.88
N VAL A 249 -13.41 18.13 12.38
CA VAL A 249 -12.50 17.83 11.26
C VAL A 249 -13.30 17.76 9.96
N PRO A 250 -13.17 18.71 9.03
CA PRO A 250 -13.81 18.64 7.72
C PRO A 250 -13.38 17.38 6.97
N VAL A 251 -14.34 16.70 6.34
CA VAL A 251 -14.14 15.56 5.45
C VAL A 251 -14.71 15.90 4.10
N GLU A 252 -13.88 15.91 3.06
CA GLU A 252 -14.23 16.42 1.74
C GLU A 252 -13.72 15.53 0.61
N TYR A 253 -14.53 15.39 -0.47
CA TYR A 253 -14.20 14.57 -1.64
C TYR A 253 -14.21 15.45 -2.89
N TYR A 254 -13.11 15.48 -3.62
CA TYR A 254 -12.91 16.27 -4.83
C TYR A 254 -12.93 15.30 -6.02
N VAL A 255 -13.98 15.39 -6.81
CA VAL A 255 -14.24 14.47 -7.95
C VAL A 255 -14.63 15.27 -9.20
N GLU A 256 -14.45 14.69 -10.38
CA GLU A 256 -15.03 15.26 -11.60
C GLU A 256 -16.57 15.38 -11.45
N LYS A 257 -17.16 16.45 -11.97
CA LYS A 257 -18.61 16.77 -11.82
C LYS A 257 -19.53 15.60 -12.17
N LYS A 258 -19.19 14.80 -13.20
CA LYS A 258 -19.99 13.64 -13.60
C LYS A 258 -20.05 12.52 -12.55
N TYR A 259 -19.06 12.45 -11.63
CA TYR A 259 -18.99 11.46 -10.55
C TYR A 259 -19.46 12.00 -9.19
N GLU A 260 -19.89 13.28 -9.10
CA GLU A 260 -20.41 13.87 -7.88
C GLU A 260 -21.49 13.01 -7.18
N PRO A 261 -22.48 12.43 -7.92
CA PRO A 261 -23.49 11.57 -7.30
C PRO A 261 -22.95 10.27 -6.69
N LEU A 262 -21.77 9.83 -7.11
CA LEU A 262 -21.13 8.57 -6.68
C LEU A 262 -20.07 8.79 -5.59
N ALA A 263 -19.64 10.03 -5.34
CA ALA A 263 -18.54 10.32 -4.41
C ALA A 263 -18.76 9.73 -3.02
N LYS A 264 -19.95 9.85 -2.45
CA LYS A 264 -20.28 9.24 -1.14
C LYS A 264 -20.39 7.72 -1.17
N ARG A 265 -20.60 7.11 -2.33
CA ARG A 265 -20.57 5.65 -2.44
C ARG A 265 -19.14 5.13 -2.48
N ILE A 266 -18.21 5.90 -3.05
CA ILE A 266 -16.78 5.56 -3.11
C ILE A 266 -16.13 5.82 -1.74
N PHE A 267 -16.33 7.02 -1.15
CA PHE A 267 -15.57 7.50 0.01
C PHE A 267 -16.35 7.50 1.34
N GLY A 268 -17.64 7.14 1.35
CA GLY A 268 -18.54 7.37 2.49
C GLY A 268 -18.19 6.65 3.80
N ASN A 269 -17.31 5.65 3.78
CA ASN A 269 -16.80 4.99 4.97
C ASN A 269 -15.66 5.76 5.67
N THR A 270 -15.14 6.85 5.09
CA THR A 270 -13.99 7.62 5.60
C THR A 270 -14.17 8.07 7.05
N SER A 271 -15.32 8.62 7.42
CA SER A 271 -15.57 9.06 8.80
C SER A 271 -15.60 7.90 9.80
N GLN A 272 -16.03 6.72 9.38
CA GLN A 272 -15.99 5.51 10.20
C GLN A 272 -14.54 4.99 10.34
N MET A 273 -13.75 5.04 9.26
CA MET A 273 -12.32 4.69 9.28
C MET A 273 -11.53 5.63 10.22
N LEU A 274 -11.78 6.95 10.17
CA LEU A 274 -11.17 7.92 11.09
C LEU A 274 -11.42 7.56 12.56
N THR A 275 -12.64 7.15 12.91
CA THR A 275 -13.00 6.70 14.25
C THR A 275 -12.26 5.40 14.59
N PHE A 276 -12.37 4.41 13.72
CA PHE A 276 -11.78 3.10 13.92
C PHE A 276 -10.27 3.17 14.13
N PHE A 277 -9.53 3.86 13.26
CA PHE A 277 -8.07 3.95 13.38
C PHE A 277 -7.63 4.79 14.58
N SER A 278 -8.35 5.89 14.91
CA SER A 278 -8.07 6.67 16.11
C SER A 278 -8.15 5.81 17.38
N GLU A 279 -9.19 4.99 17.48
CA GLU A 279 -9.40 4.08 18.63
C GLU A 279 -8.40 2.90 18.59
N ARG A 280 -8.20 2.30 17.44
CA ARG A 280 -7.36 1.12 17.28
C ARG A 280 -5.87 1.41 17.54
N PHE A 281 -5.38 2.57 17.08
CA PHE A 281 -3.98 2.98 17.29
C PHE A 281 -3.76 3.71 18.64
N GLY A 282 -4.84 4.01 19.40
CA GLY A 282 -4.76 4.71 20.67
C GLY A 282 -4.20 6.14 20.56
N TYR A 283 -4.39 6.76 19.39
CA TYR A 283 -3.96 8.11 19.06
C TYR A 283 -5.00 8.78 18.15
N ASP A 284 -5.67 9.82 18.61
CA ASP A 284 -6.68 10.54 17.83
C ASP A 284 -6.08 11.09 16.53
N TYR A 285 -6.91 11.15 15.47
CA TYR A 285 -6.52 11.78 14.20
C TYR A 285 -5.94 13.18 14.45
N PRO A 286 -4.65 13.41 14.12
CA PRO A 286 -3.95 14.60 14.62
C PRO A 286 -4.11 15.85 13.75
N TRP A 287 -4.74 15.74 12.58
CA TRP A 287 -4.71 16.77 11.56
C TRP A 287 -6.02 17.57 11.52
N ALA A 288 -5.98 18.77 10.89
CA ALA A 288 -7.09 19.72 10.90
C ALA A 288 -8.20 19.42 9.87
N LYS A 289 -7.93 18.60 8.87
CA LYS A 289 -8.84 18.24 7.76
C LYS A 289 -8.49 16.86 7.24
N TYR A 290 -9.44 16.16 6.61
CA TYR A 290 -9.17 15.02 5.74
C TYR A 290 -9.89 15.21 4.41
N ALA A 291 -9.16 15.38 3.33
CA ALA A 291 -9.71 15.53 1.99
C ALA A 291 -9.10 14.51 1.03
N GLN A 292 -9.88 14.08 0.05
CA GLN A 292 -9.48 13.11 -0.96
C GLN A 292 -9.82 13.65 -2.35
N MET A 293 -8.87 13.61 -3.27
CA MET A 293 -9.01 14.09 -4.65
C MET A 293 -8.69 12.98 -5.63
N ILE A 294 -9.55 12.73 -6.61
CA ILE A 294 -9.25 11.81 -7.71
C ILE A 294 -8.70 12.62 -8.88
N VAL A 295 -7.47 12.32 -9.29
CA VAL A 295 -6.78 13.00 -10.41
C VAL A 295 -6.62 12.08 -11.61
N ARG A 296 -6.36 12.68 -12.79
CA ARG A 296 -6.09 11.97 -14.03
C ARG A 296 -4.61 11.76 -14.25
N ASP A 297 -4.28 10.73 -15.01
CA ASP A 297 -2.90 10.38 -15.38
C ASP A 297 -1.98 10.18 -14.17
N PHE A 298 -2.54 9.64 -13.07
CA PHE A 298 -1.79 9.47 -11.84
C PHE A 298 -0.68 8.42 -12.00
N VAL A 299 0.48 8.69 -11.41
CA VAL A 299 1.71 7.92 -11.63
C VAL A 299 1.86 6.70 -10.72
N THR A 300 0.93 6.52 -9.78
CA THR A 300 0.83 5.36 -8.87
C THR A 300 -0.65 5.09 -8.57
N GLY A 301 -0.99 4.31 -7.53
CA GLY A 301 -2.38 4.03 -7.14
C GLY A 301 -3.04 5.17 -6.39
N ALA A 302 -2.43 5.59 -5.29
CA ALA A 302 -2.86 6.70 -4.45
C ALA A 302 -1.65 7.29 -3.71
N MET A 303 -1.86 8.36 -2.91
CA MET A 303 -0.80 9.04 -2.16
C MET A 303 -1.37 9.75 -0.94
N GLU A 304 -0.73 9.56 0.17
CA GLU A 304 -1.12 10.01 1.50
C GLU A 304 -0.86 11.50 1.79
N ASN A 305 -0.64 12.35 0.83
CA ASN A 305 -0.33 13.77 1.07
C ASN A 305 -1.11 14.33 2.27
N THR A 306 -0.41 14.77 3.30
CA THR A 306 -1.00 15.09 4.62
C THR A 306 -2.24 15.97 4.50
N THR A 307 -3.39 15.48 4.92
CA THR A 307 -4.72 16.10 4.83
C THR A 307 -5.32 16.27 3.43
N ALA A 308 -4.63 15.88 2.37
CA ALA A 308 -5.02 16.10 0.98
C ALA A 308 -4.63 14.91 0.09
N VAL A 309 -5.17 13.74 0.41
CA VAL A 309 -4.92 12.46 -0.28
C VAL A 309 -5.29 12.56 -1.76
N SER A 310 -4.43 12.07 -2.63
CA SER A 310 -4.73 11.92 -4.06
C SER A 310 -4.92 10.46 -4.45
N HIS A 311 -5.85 10.20 -5.37
CA HIS A 311 -6.17 8.88 -5.90
C HIS A 311 -6.12 8.89 -7.41
N ALA A 312 -5.71 7.78 -8.01
CA ALA A 312 -5.81 7.56 -9.44
C ALA A 312 -7.28 7.49 -9.92
N GLU A 313 -7.49 7.73 -11.21
CA GLU A 313 -8.81 7.65 -11.84
C GLU A 313 -9.48 6.28 -11.77
N SER A 314 -8.73 5.22 -11.48
CA SER A 314 -9.27 3.87 -11.20
C SER A 314 -10.17 3.85 -9.95
N ALA A 315 -10.08 4.85 -9.08
CA ALA A 315 -11.03 5.06 -7.98
C ALA A 315 -12.45 5.38 -8.49
N TYR A 316 -12.59 5.92 -9.71
CA TYR A 316 -13.90 6.12 -10.31
C TYR A 316 -14.54 4.79 -10.68
N GLN A 317 -15.67 4.50 -10.11
CA GLN A 317 -16.46 3.30 -10.36
C GLN A 317 -17.85 3.68 -10.84
N SER A 318 -18.43 2.86 -11.71
CA SER A 318 -19.82 3.04 -12.11
C SER A 318 -20.79 2.67 -10.98
N ALA A 319 -22.03 3.15 -11.06
CA ALA A 319 -23.06 2.78 -10.11
C ALA A 319 -23.29 1.26 -10.05
N ASP A 320 -23.22 0.58 -11.20
CA ASP A 320 -23.40 -0.86 -11.30
C ASP A 320 -22.23 -1.62 -10.64
N ALA A 321 -20.97 -1.18 -10.84
CA ALA A 321 -19.80 -1.76 -10.18
C ALA A 321 -19.89 -1.61 -8.65
N LEU A 322 -20.28 -0.42 -8.18
CA LEU A 322 -20.46 -0.16 -6.76
C LEU A 322 -21.63 -0.94 -6.13
N ASN A 323 -22.57 -1.49 -6.92
CA ASN A 323 -23.58 -2.43 -6.43
C ASN A 323 -23.00 -3.82 -6.17
N ASP A 324 -21.88 -4.16 -6.76
CA ASP A 324 -21.19 -5.42 -6.56
C ASP A 324 -20.18 -5.32 -5.42
N GLN A 325 -19.24 -4.40 -5.51
CA GLN A 325 -18.22 -4.14 -4.49
C GLN A 325 -17.55 -2.77 -4.72
N ASN A 326 -17.17 -2.08 -3.65
CA ASN A 326 -16.25 -0.94 -3.75
C ASN A 326 -14.80 -1.46 -3.71
N TYR A 327 -14.18 -1.61 -4.86
CA TYR A 327 -12.81 -2.14 -4.97
C TYR A 327 -11.74 -1.18 -4.43
N TRP A 328 -12.08 0.11 -4.25
CA TRP A 328 -11.15 1.13 -3.80
C TRP A 328 -11.12 1.30 -2.27
N GLU A 329 -12.06 0.69 -1.56
CA GLU A 329 -12.19 0.88 -0.10
C GLU A 329 -10.95 0.45 0.71
N PRO A 330 -10.25 -0.66 0.40
CA PRO A 330 -9.00 -0.99 1.09
C PRO A 330 -7.92 0.08 0.89
N ILE A 331 -7.81 0.65 -0.33
CA ILE A 331 -6.86 1.72 -0.64
C ILE A 331 -7.20 3.00 0.14
N ILE A 332 -8.48 3.35 0.30
CA ILE A 332 -8.88 4.48 1.14
C ILE A 332 -8.45 4.26 2.60
N ALA A 333 -8.55 3.03 3.10
CA ALA A 333 -8.09 2.68 4.45
C ALA A 333 -6.57 2.76 4.57
N HIS A 334 -5.83 2.34 3.56
CA HIS A 334 -4.38 2.45 3.41
C HIS A 334 -3.93 3.91 3.51
N GLU A 335 -4.43 4.77 2.64
CA GLU A 335 -4.07 6.20 2.59
C GLU A 335 -4.45 6.94 3.87
N LEU A 336 -5.55 6.55 4.50
CA LEU A 336 -5.90 7.15 5.79
C LEU A 336 -4.96 6.71 6.91
N ALA A 337 -4.53 5.46 6.93
CA ALA A 337 -3.63 4.95 7.97
C ALA A 337 -2.25 5.61 7.93
N HIS A 338 -1.79 6.03 6.75
CA HIS A 338 -0.59 6.81 6.59
C HIS A 338 -0.58 8.11 7.38
N HIS A 339 -1.74 8.69 7.71
CA HIS A 339 -1.80 9.90 8.54
C HIS A 339 -1.24 9.69 9.95
N TRP A 340 -1.07 8.44 10.40
CA TRP A 340 -0.30 8.04 11.58
C TRP A 340 1.07 7.48 11.21
N PHE A 341 1.14 6.58 10.21
CA PHE A 341 2.36 5.88 9.76
C PHE A 341 2.82 6.40 8.40
N GLY A 342 3.56 7.48 8.39
CA GLY A 342 3.98 8.24 7.21
C GLY A 342 3.96 9.73 7.48
N ASP A 343 2.82 10.27 7.90
CA ASP A 343 2.64 11.70 8.14
C ASP A 343 3.03 12.12 9.56
N LEU A 344 2.42 11.50 10.59
CA LEU A 344 2.72 11.82 11.99
C LEU A 344 4.12 11.33 12.36
N VAL A 345 4.40 10.06 12.10
CA VAL A 345 5.72 9.44 12.24
C VAL A 345 6.16 9.01 10.84
N THR A 346 7.16 9.70 10.30
CA THR A 346 7.68 9.45 8.95
C THR A 346 8.94 8.58 9.01
N THR A 347 9.16 7.76 8.02
CA THR A 347 10.42 7.00 7.91
C THR A 347 11.64 7.94 7.96
N GLU A 348 12.68 7.59 8.72
CA GLU A 348 13.92 8.39 8.80
C GLU A 348 14.71 8.40 7.48
N SER A 349 14.61 7.32 6.73
CA SER A 349 15.18 7.16 5.39
C SER A 349 14.35 6.16 4.58
N TRP A 350 14.42 6.20 3.27
CA TRP A 350 13.71 5.25 2.39
C TRP A 350 14.08 3.79 2.68
N ALA A 351 15.24 3.53 3.28
CA ALA A 351 15.63 2.20 3.73
C ALA A 351 14.69 1.59 4.77
N ASN A 352 13.98 2.42 5.54
CA ASN A 352 13.01 2.02 6.56
C ASN A 352 11.56 2.23 6.13
N ILE A 353 11.26 2.31 4.85
CA ILE A 353 9.90 2.59 4.31
C ILE A 353 8.83 1.63 4.85
N THR A 354 9.23 0.44 5.28
CA THR A 354 8.37 -0.55 5.94
C THR A 354 7.59 0.03 7.14
N VAL A 355 8.13 1.06 7.86
CA VAL A 355 7.40 1.68 8.97
C VAL A 355 6.26 2.59 8.51
N ASN A 356 6.21 2.97 7.24
CA ASN A 356 5.07 3.61 6.59
C ASN A 356 4.19 2.52 5.93
N GLU A 357 4.69 1.87 4.88
CA GLU A 357 3.92 1.05 3.96
C GLU A 357 3.39 -0.24 4.55
N SER A 358 4.19 -0.93 5.37
CA SER A 358 3.71 -2.17 5.98
C SER A 358 2.56 -1.93 6.93
N PHE A 359 2.57 -0.80 7.66
CA PHE A 359 1.46 -0.42 8.54
C PHE A 359 0.22 0.00 7.75
N ALA A 360 0.37 0.74 6.68
CA ALA A 360 -0.74 1.13 5.82
C ALA A 360 -1.38 -0.11 5.16
N ASN A 361 -0.59 -1.01 4.60
CA ASN A 361 -1.07 -2.27 4.04
C ASN A 361 -1.76 -3.15 5.10
N TYR A 362 -1.18 -3.27 6.31
CA TYR A 362 -1.83 -4.02 7.38
C TYR A 362 -3.12 -3.36 7.88
N SER A 363 -3.25 -2.06 7.74
CA SER A 363 -4.46 -1.32 8.11
C SER A 363 -5.64 -1.63 7.18
N GLU A 364 -5.39 -2.04 5.94
CA GLU A 364 -6.39 -2.60 5.04
C GLU A 364 -7.03 -3.84 5.68
N TYR A 365 -6.20 -4.79 6.17
CA TYR A 365 -6.65 -5.98 6.90
C TYR A 365 -7.47 -5.58 8.14
N LEU A 366 -6.97 -4.67 8.95
CA LEU A 366 -7.64 -4.25 10.19
C LEU A 366 -9.02 -3.63 9.91
N TRP A 367 -9.13 -2.83 8.85
CA TRP A 367 -10.39 -2.24 8.42
C TRP A 367 -11.37 -3.28 7.92
N LEU A 368 -10.92 -4.20 7.06
CA LEU A 368 -11.75 -5.25 6.50
C LEU A 368 -12.28 -6.19 7.57
N ASP A 369 -11.45 -6.57 8.57
CA ASP A 369 -11.85 -7.37 9.72
C ASP A 369 -12.95 -6.66 10.53
N TYR A 370 -12.77 -5.38 10.83
CA TYR A 370 -13.74 -4.57 11.54
C TYR A 370 -15.06 -4.39 10.78
N LYS A 371 -14.99 -4.14 9.47
CA LYS A 371 -16.14 -3.76 8.65
C LYS A 371 -16.93 -4.94 8.12
N TYR A 372 -16.22 -5.97 7.65
CA TYR A 372 -16.81 -7.10 6.91
C TYR A 372 -16.56 -8.45 7.56
N GLY A 373 -15.74 -8.50 8.60
CA GLY A 373 -15.43 -9.71 9.36
C GLY A 373 -14.19 -10.45 8.85
N LYS A 374 -13.78 -11.44 9.67
CA LYS A 374 -12.51 -12.16 9.55
C LYS A 374 -12.27 -12.77 8.17
N ASP A 375 -13.26 -13.40 7.54
CA ASP A 375 -13.08 -14.07 6.24
C ASP A 375 -12.69 -13.07 5.13
N GLU A 376 -13.24 -11.83 5.11
CA GLU A 376 -12.86 -10.81 4.13
C GLU A 376 -11.43 -10.32 4.36
N ALA A 377 -11.05 -10.10 5.62
CA ALA A 377 -9.71 -9.69 5.99
C ALA A 377 -8.67 -10.78 5.70
N ASP A 378 -8.96 -12.03 6.09
CA ASP A 378 -8.08 -13.17 5.85
C ASP A 378 -7.89 -13.45 4.35
N TYR A 379 -8.94 -13.27 3.55
CA TYR A 379 -8.83 -13.36 2.09
C TYR A 379 -7.86 -12.31 1.54
N HIS A 380 -8.01 -11.06 1.99
CA HIS A 380 -7.14 -9.96 1.58
C HIS A 380 -5.68 -10.22 1.96
N LEU A 381 -5.41 -10.57 3.21
CA LEU A 381 -4.07 -10.89 3.70
C LEU A 381 -3.46 -12.10 2.99
N SER A 382 -4.26 -13.16 2.76
CA SER A 382 -3.79 -14.35 2.02
C SER A 382 -3.39 -14.02 0.61
N ASN A 383 -4.16 -13.19 -0.11
CA ASN A 383 -3.81 -12.76 -1.46
C ASN A 383 -2.53 -11.91 -1.49
N ASN A 384 -2.39 -10.96 -0.57
CA ASN A 384 -1.18 -10.16 -0.44
C ASN A 384 0.04 -11.05 -0.18
N THR A 385 -0.08 -12.01 0.76
CA THR A 385 0.99 -12.96 1.08
C THR A 385 1.36 -13.82 -0.14
N LEU A 386 0.37 -14.33 -0.87
CA LEU A 386 0.62 -15.15 -2.08
C LEU A 386 1.29 -14.34 -3.20
N GLN A 387 0.90 -13.07 -3.41
CA GLN A 387 1.55 -12.20 -4.39
C GLN A 387 3.04 -12.04 -4.08
N TYR A 388 3.42 -11.86 -2.82
CA TYR A 388 4.82 -11.84 -2.41
C TYR A 388 5.51 -13.18 -2.64
N LEU A 389 4.93 -14.30 -2.17
CA LEU A 389 5.54 -15.64 -2.26
C LEU A 389 5.78 -16.10 -3.71
N HIS A 390 5.01 -15.61 -4.68
CA HIS A 390 5.18 -15.93 -6.10
C HIS A 390 6.24 -15.05 -6.83
N ARG A 391 6.96 -14.17 -6.11
CA ARG A 391 8.00 -13.30 -6.67
C ARG A 391 9.38 -13.75 -6.23
N GLU A 392 10.04 -14.55 -7.05
CA GLU A 392 11.39 -15.07 -6.76
C GLU A 392 12.42 -13.96 -6.51
N ASP A 393 12.38 -12.85 -7.27
CA ASP A 393 13.31 -11.73 -7.12
C ASP A 393 13.20 -11.01 -5.77
N ASP A 394 12.03 -11.08 -5.12
CA ASP A 394 11.79 -10.44 -3.84
C ASP A 394 12.27 -11.26 -2.64
N PHE A 395 12.58 -12.54 -2.84
CA PHE A 395 13.07 -13.43 -1.79
C PHE A 395 14.38 -12.93 -1.15
N LEU A 396 15.28 -12.34 -1.92
CA LEU A 396 16.58 -11.84 -1.45
C LEU A 396 16.54 -10.44 -0.83
N LYS A 397 15.36 -9.81 -0.75
CA LYS A 397 15.20 -8.46 -0.21
C LYS A 397 14.79 -8.47 1.27
N ASN A 398 15.41 -7.59 2.05
CA ASN A 398 15.04 -7.33 3.45
C ASN A 398 13.92 -6.29 3.52
N LEU A 399 13.14 -6.26 4.59
CA LEU A 399 12.20 -5.15 4.85
C LEU A 399 12.96 -3.84 5.07
N VAL A 400 14.01 -3.84 5.87
CA VAL A 400 14.92 -2.71 6.04
C VAL A 400 16.13 -2.93 5.18
N ARG A 401 16.28 -2.11 4.14
CA ARG A 401 17.39 -2.27 3.18
C ARG A 401 18.00 -0.93 2.76
N PHE A 402 19.29 -0.79 3.03
CA PHE A 402 20.08 0.36 2.61
C PHE A 402 20.76 0.17 1.25
N GLY A 403 20.65 -1.02 0.66
CA GLY A 403 21.15 -1.36 -0.67
C GLY A 403 20.03 -1.27 -1.70
N TYR A 404 20.00 -0.19 -2.49
CA TYR A 404 19.07 -0.02 -3.62
C TYR A 404 19.71 0.89 -4.68
N ASP A 405 19.35 0.71 -5.94
CA ASP A 405 19.90 1.50 -7.04
C ASP A 405 19.22 2.87 -7.11
N VAL A 406 17.92 2.90 -7.18
CA VAL A 406 17.09 4.10 -7.07
C VAL A 406 16.16 3.99 -5.86
N ARG A 407 15.81 5.14 -5.28
CA ARG A 407 14.99 5.18 -4.06
C ARG A 407 13.61 4.54 -4.23
N ASP A 408 13.06 4.61 -5.44
CA ASP A 408 11.74 4.05 -5.74
C ASP A 408 11.73 2.51 -5.79
N ASP A 409 12.91 1.85 -5.79
CA ASP A 409 13.02 0.38 -5.73
C ASP A 409 12.58 -0.22 -4.39
N VAL A 410 12.42 0.63 -3.35
CA VAL A 410 11.98 0.16 -2.04
C VAL A 410 10.45 0.04 -1.93
N PHE A 411 9.70 0.58 -2.92
CA PHE A 411 8.24 0.48 -3.01
C PHE A 411 7.86 -0.79 -3.78
N ASP A 412 7.87 -1.93 -3.10
CA ASP A 412 7.64 -3.24 -3.69
C ASP A 412 6.84 -4.17 -2.77
N LEU A 413 6.53 -5.39 -3.25
CA LEU A 413 5.75 -6.36 -2.47
C LEU A 413 6.42 -6.75 -1.15
N VAL A 414 7.72 -6.50 -0.98
CA VAL A 414 8.41 -6.73 0.30
C VAL A 414 7.98 -5.66 1.32
N SER A 415 8.04 -4.39 0.97
CA SER A 415 7.66 -3.29 1.87
C SER A 415 6.17 -3.26 2.17
N TYR A 416 5.31 -3.65 1.22
CA TYR A 416 3.85 -3.69 1.36
C TYR A 416 3.37 -5.04 1.89
N ASN A 417 3.32 -6.04 1.03
CA ASN A 417 2.63 -7.31 1.25
C ASN A 417 3.31 -8.19 2.32
N LYS A 418 4.62 -8.42 2.18
CA LYS A 418 5.41 -9.14 3.19
C LYS A 418 5.40 -8.40 4.52
N GLY A 419 5.61 -7.08 4.49
CA GLY A 419 5.66 -6.26 5.71
C GLY A 419 4.34 -6.27 6.47
N GLY A 420 3.20 -6.13 5.79
CA GLY A 420 1.87 -6.25 6.39
C GLY A 420 1.62 -7.63 7.01
N ALA A 421 2.00 -8.70 6.31
CA ALA A 421 1.89 -10.06 6.83
C ALA A 421 2.80 -10.30 8.06
N ILE A 422 4.01 -9.71 8.09
CA ILE A 422 4.91 -9.80 9.25
C ILE A 422 4.35 -9.04 10.45
N LEU A 423 3.67 -7.90 10.26
CA LEU A 423 2.96 -7.21 11.33
C LEU A 423 1.82 -8.08 11.88
N HIS A 424 1.11 -8.82 11.02
CA HIS A 424 0.11 -9.80 11.46
C HIS A 424 0.74 -10.91 12.28
N MET A 425 1.90 -11.48 11.85
CA MET A 425 2.66 -12.45 12.64
C MET A 425 3.04 -11.90 14.02
N LEU A 426 3.53 -10.67 14.07
CA LEU A 426 3.94 -10.02 15.34
C LEU A 426 2.74 -9.83 16.26
N ARG A 427 1.58 -9.37 15.73
CA ARG A 427 0.34 -9.27 16.49
C ARG A 427 -0.09 -10.61 17.09
N ARG A 428 -0.04 -11.69 16.31
CA ARG A 428 -0.40 -13.04 16.77
C ARG A 428 0.58 -13.56 17.84
N TYR A 429 1.86 -13.22 17.74
CA TYR A 429 2.88 -13.59 18.72
C TYR A 429 2.77 -12.81 20.04
N LEU A 430 2.44 -11.53 19.98
CA LEU A 430 2.33 -10.65 21.15
C LEU A 430 0.94 -10.71 21.82
N GLY A 431 -0.10 -10.97 21.04
CA GLY A 431 -1.50 -10.75 21.39
C GLY A 431 -1.93 -9.30 21.14
N ASP A 432 -3.24 -9.10 20.98
CA ASP A 432 -3.83 -7.81 20.54
C ASP A 432 -3.49 -6.67 21.50
N GLU A 433 -3.59 -6.88 22.80
CA GLU A 433 -3.36 -5.82 23.79
C GLU A 433 -1.95 -5.26 23.72
N ALA A 434 -0.94 -6.13 23.77
CA ALA A 434 0.46 -5.70 23.74
C ALA A 434 0.83 -5.12 22.37
N PHE A 435 0.28 -5.65 21.27
CA PHE A 435 0.52 -5.14 19.93
C PHE A 435 0.00 -3.71 19.76
N PHE A 436 -1.27 -3.45 20.06
CA PHE A 436 -1.84 -2.11 19.89
C PHE A 436 -1.32 -1.09 20.88
N GLN A 437 -1.01 -1.48 22.12
CA GLN A 437 -0.31 -0.60 23.05
C GLN A 437 1.12 -0.28 22.60
N GLY A 438 1.84 -1.23 21.98
CA GLY A 438 3.15 -1.00 21.38
C GLY A 438 3.08 0.00 20.21
N ILE A 439 2.06 -0.10 19.36
CA ILE A 439 1.77 0.89 18.31
C ILE A 439 1.53 2.28 18.92
N THR A 440 0.68 2.36 19.97
CA THR A 440 0.40 3.62 20.66
C THR A 440 1.67 4.27 21.23
N ASP A 441 2.55 3.46 21.84
CA ASP A 441 3.82 3.94 22.40
C ASP A 441 4.76 4.44 21.30
N TYR A 442 4.86 3.72 20.18
CA TYR A 442 5.66 4.12 19.01
C TYR A 442 5.20 5.47 18.45
N LEU A 443 3.89 5.64 18.23
CA LEU A 443 3.32 6.87 17.69
C LEU A 443 3.55 8.06 18.63
N LYS A 444 3.28 7.91 19.94
CA LYS A 444 3.46 8.97 20.93
C LYS A 444 4.91 9.34 21.14
N SER A 445 5.82 8.37 21.09
CA SER A 445 7.25 8.62 21.31
C SER A 445 7.93 9.32 20.14
N ASN A 446 7.35 9.25 18.93
CA ASN A 446 7.94 9.78 17.71
C ASN A 446 7.03 10.80 17.00
N GLU A 447 5.96 11.30 17.65
CA GLU A 447 4.98 12.20 17.03
C GLU A 447 5.61 13.43 16.39
N TYR A 448 5.18 13.78 15.18
CA TYR A 448 5.74 14.86 14.35
C TYR A 448 7.24 14.74 14.08
N GLY A 449 7.80 13.57 14.33
CA GLY A 449 9.19 13.20 14.11
C GLY A 449 9.33 12.10 13.06
N THR A 450 10.41 11.34 13.22
CA THR A 450 10.74 10.22 12.32
C THR A 450 10.97 8.95 13.11
N GLY A 451 10.82 7.79 12.45
CA GLY A 451 10.99 6.48 13.05
C GLY A 451 11.69 5.48 12.13
N GLU A 452 12.24 4.45 12.76
CA GLU A 452 12.88 3.31 12.11
C GLU A 452 12.39 2.00 12.76
N ALA A 453 12.69 0.87 12.15
CA ALA A 453 12.35 -0.44 12.67
C ALA A 453 12.89 -0.68 14.11
N HIS A 454 14.01 -0.05 14.47
CA HIS A 454 14.58 -0.18 15.82
C HIS A 454 13.71 0.50 16.90
N GLN A 455 13.19 1.71 16.65
CA GLN A 455 12.27 2.37 17.58
C GLN A 455 10.97 1.58 17.70
N LEU A 456 10.48 1.03 16.58
CA LEU A 456 9.31 0.16 16.58
C LEU A 456 9.51 -1.07 17.47
N ARG A 457 10.64 -1.79 17.30
CA ARG A 457 11.00 -2.92 18.17
C ARG A 457 11.02 -2.55 19.63
N LEU A 458 11.70 -1.45 19.97
CA LEU A 458 11.85 -1.00 21.37
C LEU A 458 10.51 -0.66 22.00
N SER A 459 9.55 -0.07 21.27
CA SER A 459 8.20 0.17 21.74
C SER A 459 7.46 -1.13 22.06
N PHE A 460 7.53 -2.13 21.20
CA PHE A 460 6.92 -3.43 21.45
C PHE A 460 7.59 -4.18 22.62
N GLU A 461 8.92 -4.14 22.75
CA GLU A 461 9.65 -4.74 23.88
C GLU A 461 9.30 -4.07 25.20
N LYS A 462 9.21 -2.73 25.22
CA LYS A 462 8.83 -1.94 26.38
C LYS A 462 7.44 -2.32 26.91
N ILE A 463 6.49 -2.55 26.02
CA ILE A 463 5.11 -2.88 26.39
C ILE A 463 4.95 -4.36 26.75
N SER A 464 5.51 -5.26 25.94
CA SER A 464 5.30 -6.71 26.12
C SER A 464 6.23 -7.36 27.13
N GLY A 465 7.37 -6.73 27.44
CA GLY A 465 8.45 -7.31 28.26
C GLY A 465 9.18 -8.47 27.57
N LYS A 466 8.90 -8.75 26.28
CA LYS A 466 9.55 -9.82 25.51
C LYS A 466 10.77 -9.28 24.77
N ASP A 467 11.84 -10.06 24.66
CA ASP A 467 12.91 -9.79 23.70
C ASP A 467 12.42 -10.14 22.29
N LEU A 468 12.42 -9.14 21.41
CA LEU A 468 12.02 -9.27 20.00
C LEU A 468 13.21 -9.16 19.05
N SER A 469 14.45 -9.13 19.57
CA SER A 469 15.66 -9.05 18.74
C SER A 469 15.71 -10.18 17.71
N TRP A 470 15.36 -11.42 18.10
CA TRP A 470 15.32 -12.56 17.18
C TRP A 470 14.31 -12.35 16.04
N PHE A 471 13.11 -11.80 16.36
CA PHE A 471 12.04 -11.58 15.38
C PHE A 471 12.45 -10.51 14.35
N PHE A 472 12.94 -9.36 14.83
CA PHE A 472 13.36 -8.27 13.95
C PHE A 472 14.59 -8.63 13.13
N ASN A 473 15.59 -9.33 13.71
CA ASN A 473 16.75 -9.81 12.98
C ASN A 473 16.36 -10.76 11.85
N GLN A 474 15.39 -11.64 12.08
CA GLN A 474 14.93 -12.61 11.08
C GLN A 474 14.04 -11.97 10.02
N TRP A 475 13.06 -11.13 10.41
CA TRP A 475 12.00 -10.70 9.53
C TRP A 475 12.15 -9.28 8.97
N TYR A 476 12.83 -8.37 9.69
CA TYR A 476 13.07 -6.99 9.22
C TYR A 476 14.44 -6.82 8.59
N PHE A 477 15.48 -7.41 9.21
CA PHE A 477 16.88 -7.26 8.78
C PHE A 477 17.42 -8.49 8.03
N GLY A 478 16.70 -9.61 8.06
CA GLY A 478 16.94 -10.79 7.23
C GLY A 478 16.05 -10.80 5.98
N ASN A 479 16.45 -11.60 5.00
CA ASN A 479 15.70 -11.82 3.77
C ASN A 479 14.99 -13.19 3.76
N GLY A 480 14.17 -13.43 2.73
CA GLY A 480 13.53 -14.72 2.48
C GLY A 480 12.33 -15.01 3.37
N ASN A 481 11.88 -16.23 3.27
CA ASN A 481 10.81 -16.87 4.04
C ASN A 481 11.07 -18.37 4.12
N PRO A 482 10.52 -19.10 5.10
CA PRO A 482 10.64 -20.56 5.14
C PRO A 482 9.92 -21.20 3.95
N LYS A 483 10.57 -22.18 3.33
CA LYS A 483 9.98 -23.16 2.42
C LYS A 483 9.86 -24.46 3.19
N VAL A 484 8.63 -24.91 3.40
CA VAL A 484 8.34 -25.99 4.35
C VAL A 484 7.72 -27.18 3.62
N GLU A 485 8.40 -28.33 3.73
CA GLU A 485 7.84 -29.63 3.36
C GLU A 485 7.29 -30.32 4.61
N VAL A 486 6.06 -30.83 4.53
CA VAL A 486 5.35 -31.47 5.64
C VAL A 486 5.12 -32.95 5.36
N GLU A 487 5.59 -33.80 6.28
CA GLU A 487 5.28 -35.23 6.29
C GLU A 487 4.51 -35.60 7.56
N LYS A 488 3.53 -36.46 7.44
CA LYS A 488 2.82 -37.03 8.59
C LYS A 488 2.81 -38.55 8.56
N GLN A 489 2.90 -39.15 9.73
CA GLN A 489 2.83 -40.59 9.92
C GLN A 489 2.02 -40.92 11.16
N TYR A 490 1.09 -41.87 11.03
CA TYR A 490 0.34 -42.40 12.15
C TYR A 490 0.74 -43.82 12.46
N ASP A 491 1.16 -44.09 13.71
CA ASP A 491 1.44 -45.41 14.23
C ASP A 491 0.27 -45.90 15.09
N ALA A 492 -0.47 -46.90 14.58
CA ALA A 492 -1.64 -47.44 15.25
C ALA A 492 -1.25 -48.24 16.50
N SER A 493 -0.04 -48.84 16.54
CA SER A 493 0.45 -49.65 17.67
C SER A 493 0.77 -48.77 18.88
N GLN A 494 1.39 -47.60 18.64
CA GLN A 494 1.75 -46.63 19.65
C GLN A 494 0.67 -45.59 19.88
N LYS A 495 -0.37 -45.55 19.05
CA LYS A 495 -1.44 -44.53 19.04
C LYS A 495 -0.86 -43.10 18.97
N GLN A 496 0.11 -42.94 18.07
CA GLN A 496 0.91 -41.73 17.94
C GLN A 496 0.85 -41.19 16.51
N LEU A 497 0.60 -39.88 16.38
CA LEU A 497 0.79 -39.11 15.16
C LEU A 497 2.15 -38.43 15.24
N THR A 498 2.95 -38.56 14.22
CA THR A 498 4.19 -37.80 14.03
C THR A 498 4.03 -36.84 12.87
N VAL A 499 4.37 -35.57 13.09
CA VAL A 499 4.41 -34.52 12.06
C VAL A 499 5.85 -34.03 11.95
N LYS A 500 6.42 -34.12 10.74
CA LYS A 500 7.75 -33.67 10.42
C LYS A 500 7.65 -32.40 9.58
N ILE A 501 8.38 -31.37 9.98
CA ILE A 501 8.51 -30.09 9.31
C ILE A 501 9.94 -29.95 8.85
N ARG A 502 10.16 -29.95 7.53
CA ARG A 502 11.47 -29.78 6.91
C ARG A 502 11.54 -28.43 6.20
N GLN A 503 12.57 -27.65 6.50
CA GLN A 503 12.86 -26.41 5.79
C GLN A 503 13.79 -26.72 4.62
N THR A 504 13.37 -26.37 3.39
CA THR A 504 14.00 -26.84 2.13
C THR A 504 14.65 -25.74 1.30
N GLN A 505 14.65 -24.48 1.77
CA GLN A 505 15.28 -23.37 1.07
C GLN A 505 16.79 -23.57 0.87
N GLU A 506 17.31 -23.16 -0.29
CA GLU A 506 18.68 -23.46 -0.74
C GLU A 506 19.77 -22.78 0.08
N GLU A 507 19.56 -21.55 0.54
CA GLU A 507 20.56 -20.74 1.26
C GLU A 507 20.85 -21.24 2.66
N LYS A 508 20.19 -22.30 3.14
CA LYS A 508 20.27 -22.85 4.51
C LYS A 508 20.04 -21.81 5.61
N LEU A 509 19.30 -20.75 5.28
CA LEU A 509 18.81 -19.77 6.23
C LEU A 509 17.57 -20.35 6.90
N TYR A 510 17.78 -21.03 8.01
CA TYR A 510 16.67 -21.65 8.74
C TYR A 510 15.96 -20.63 9.63
N PHE A 511 14.63 -20.64 9.57
CA PHE A 511 13.75 -19.76 10.32
C PHE A 511 13.26 -20.44 11.59
N GLN A 512 13.00 -19.64 12.63
CA GLN A 512 12.30 -20.08 13.83
C GLN A 512 10.98 -19.33 13.98
N PHE A 513 9.92 -20.03 14.37
CA PHE A 513 8.59 -19.44 14.52
C PHE A 513 7.65 -20.36 15.31
N PRO A 514 6.62 -19.81 15.99
CA PRO A 514 5.51 -20.61 16.48
C PRO A 514 4.64 -21.06 15.31
N LEU A 515 4.25 -22.33 15.28
CA LEU A 515 3.42 -22.92 14.24
C LEU A 515 2.19 -23.58 14.84
N ASP A 516 1.01 -23.20 14.40
CA ASP A 516 -0.23 -23.87 14.77
C ASP A 516 -0.49 -25.08 13.88
N ILE A 517 -0.86 -26.18 14.51
CA ILE A 517 -1.23 -27.45 13.88
C ILE A 517 -2.60 -27.87 14.44
N ASP A 518 -3.61 -27.96 13.59
CA ASP A 518 -4.93 -28.47 13.95
C ASP A 518 -5.04 -29.95 13.60
N ILE A 519 -5.32 -30.78 14.62
CA ILE A 519 -5.49 -32.23 14.47
C ILE A 519 -6.98 -32.58 14.67
N TYR A 520 -7.58 -33.13 13.62
CA TYR A 520 -9.00 -33.51 13.61
C TYR A 520 -9.15 -35.00 13.93
N LEU A 521 -9.79 -35.28 15.07
CA LEU A 521 -10.05 -36.62 15.56
C LEU A 521 -11.53 -36.79 15.96
N GLY A 522 -12.25 -37.62 15.23
CA GLY A 522 -13.65 -37.90 15.55
C GLY A 522 -14.58 -36.70 15.39
N GLY A 523 -14.31 -35.86 14.41
CA GLY A 523 -15.08 -34.64 14.13
C GLY A 523 -14.72 -33.44 15.01
N LYS A 524 -13.69 -33.55 15.86
CA LYS A 524 -13.22 -32.46 16.75
C LYS A 524 -11.81 -32.06 16.39
N ALA A 525 -11.58 -30.76 16.19
CA ALA A 525 -10.25 -30.19 16.06
C ALA A 525 -9.62 -29.93 17.43
N THR A 526 -8.31 -30.19 17.53
CA THR A 526 -7.48 -29.76 18.65
C THR A 526 -6.29 -29.02 18.09
N ARG A 527 -6.12 -27.72 18.46
CA ARG A 527 -4.99 -26.89 18.07
C ARG A 527 -3.80 -27.13 18.97
N HIS A 528 -2.64 -27.30 18.37
CA HIS A 528 -1.34 -27.38 19.02
C HIS A 528 -0.43 -26.32 18.46
N THR A 529 0.07 -25.42 19.30
CA THR A 529 1.12 -24.47 18.93
C THR A 529 2.48 -25.08 19.25
N VAL A 530 3.30 -25.32 18.24
CA VAL A 530 4.67 -25.87 18.38
C VAL A 530 5.70 -24.80 18.00
N TRP A 531 6.90 -24.92 18.56
CA TRP A 531 8.01 -24.04 18.17
C TRP A 531 8.88 -24.74 17.10
N VAL A 532 8.84 -24.23 15.87
CA VAL A 532 9.78 -24.63 14.82
C VAL A 532 11.10 -23.92 15.09
N SER A 533 12.16 -24.70 15.35
CA SER A 533 13.50 -24.17 15.59
C SER A 533 14.22 -23.90 14.27
N ALA A 534 15.20 -22.98 14.28
CA ALA A 534 16.03 -22.63 13.14
C ALA A 534 17.01 -23.77 12.74
N LYS A 535 16.46 -24.86 12.21
CA LYS A 535 17.20 -26.04 11.72
C LYS A 535 16.44 -26.71 10.58
N GLY A 536 17.13 -27.55 9.79
CA GLY A 536 16.58 -28.20 8.61
C GLY A 536 15.40 -29.12 8.86
N GLU A 537 15.28 -29.75 10.04
CA GLU A 537 14.17 -30.64 10.34
C GLU A 537 13.69 -30.49 11.80
N ASN A 538 12.39 -30.43 12.00
CA ASN A 538 11.71 -30.46 13.28
C ASN A 538 10.66 -31.58 13.29
N ILE A 539 10.62 -32.37 14.37
CA ILE A 539 9.71 -33.52 14.52
C ILE A 539 8.84 -33.29 15.76
N PHE A 540 7.52 -33.42 15.59
CA PHE A 540 6.54 -33.27 16.64
C PHE A 540 5.68 -34.53 16.73
N SER A 541 5.40 -35.00 17.95
CA SER A 541 4.60 -36.19 18.22
C SER A 541 3.41 -35.88 19.07
N PHE A 542 2.26 -36.39 18.65
CA PHE A 542 0.97 -36.14 19.31
C PHE A 542 0.25 -37.47 19.60
N PRO A 543 -0.34 -37.65 20.78
CA PRO A 543 -1.20 -38.80 21.06
C PRO A 543 -2.43 -38.76 20.13
N ALA A 544 -2.74 -39.89 19.48
CA ALA A 544 -3.91 -40.04 18.63
C ALA A 544 -4.49 -41.43 18.74
N ALA A 545 -5.72 -41.57 19.28
CA ALA A 545 -6.35 -42.86 19.50
C ALA A 545 -6.67 -43.64 18.20
N LYS A 546 -6.78 -42.92 17.08
CA LYS A 546 -6.97 -43.43 15.71
C LYS A 546 -6.27 -42.51 14.73
N ALA A 547 -6.18 -42.90 13.46
CA ALA A 547 -5.68 -42.01 12.42
C ALA A 547 -6.56 -40.75 12.32
N PRO A 548 -5.96 -39.52 12.32
CA PRO A 548 -6.71 -38.30 12.14
C PRO A 548 -7.45 -38.23 10.81
N GLU A 549 -8.63 -37.61 10.81
CA GLU A 549 -9.38 -37.30 9.59
C GLU A 549 -8.66 -36.22 8.77
N LEU A 550 -7.97 -35.27 9.47
CA LEU A 550 -7.18 -34.20 8.88
C LEU A 550 -6.08 -33.75 9.85
N VAL A 551 -4.93 -33.42 9.35
CA VAL A 551 -3.89 -32.62 10.02
C VAL A 551 -3.73 -31.36 9.20
N ASP A 552 -3.95 -30.21 9.80
CA ASP A 552 -3.94 -28.92 9.11
C ASP A 552 -2.81 -28.04 9.67
N ILE A 553 -1.95 -27.56 8.81
CA ILE A 553 -0.73 -26.81 9.14
C ILE A 553 -0.98 -25.33 8.87
N ASN A 554 -0.57 -24.45 9.80
CA ASN A 554 -0.76 -23.01 9.65
C ASN A 554 -2.19 -22.67 9.22
N PRO A 555 -3.23 -23.16 9.93
CA PRO A 555 -4.61 -23.12 9.45
C PRO A 555 -5.15 -21.71 9.22
N GLU A 556 -4.69 -20.73 9.99
CA GLU A 556 -5.06 -19.32 9.82
C GLU A 556 -4.15 -18.58 8.81
N GLY A 557 -3.09 -19.20 8.30
CA GLY A 557 -2.16 -18.53 7.39
C GLY A 557 -1.28 -17.47 8.05
N VAL A 558 -1.06 -17.56 9.36
CA VAL A 558 -0.32 -16.56 10.13
C VAL A 558 1.13 -16.46 9.68
N ILE A 559 1.79 -17.61 9.49
CA ILE A 559 3.21 -17.63 9.13
C ILE A 559 3.37 -17.43 7.63
N VAL A 560 4.18 -16.45 7.24
CA VAL A 560 4.60 -16.21 5.84
C VAL A 560 5.54 -17.31 5.43
N MET A 561 5.04 -18.34 4.75
CA MET A 561 5.83 -19.49 4.31
C MET A 561 5.27 -20.13 3.04
N GLU A 562 6.14 -20.72 2.24
CA GLU A 562 5.74 -21.65 1.20
C GLU A 562 5.54 -23.03 1.85
N GLU A 563 4.42 -23.68 1.56
CA GLU A 563 4.01 -24.94 2.17
C GLU A 563 3.84 -26.01 1.10
N GLU A 564 4.67 -27.05 1.14
CA GLU A 564 4.50 -28.27 0.35
C GLU A 564 3.97 -29.40 1.25
N TYR A 565 2.67 -29.68 1.13
CA TYR A 565 1.99 -30.66 1.95
C TYR A 565 0.95 -31.42 1.15
N LEU A 566 1.23 -32.69 0.84
CA LEU A 566 0.33 -33.52 0.07
C LEU A 566 -0.79 -34.07 0.96
N LYS A 567 -2.02 -33.76 0.59
CA LYS A 567 -3.25 -34.24 1.21
C LYS A 567 -4.03 -35.06 0.18
N SER A 568 -4.62 -36.17 0.61
CA SER A 568 -5.54 -36.94 -0.25
C SER A 568 -6.84 -36.16 -0.53
N VAL A 569 -7.52 -36.46 -1.65
CA VAL A 569 -8.83 -35.86 -1.96
C VAL A 569 -9.82 -36.03 -0.82
N LYS A 570 -9.77 -37.15 -0.09
CA LYS A 570 -10.59 -37.39 1.08
C LYS A 570 -10.32 -36.40 2.22
N GLU A 571 -9.05 -36.07 2.45
CA GLU A 571 -8.67 -35.06 3.45
C GLU A 571 -9.07 -33.65 3.00
N LEU A 572 -8.88 -33.33 1.72
CA LEU A 572 -9.29 -32.06 1.16
C LEU A 572 -10.81 -31.87 1.22
N LEU A 573 -11.58 -32.94 0.97
CA LEU A 573 -13.05 -32.94 1.14
C LEU A 573 -13.44 -32.70 2.59
N TYR A 574 -12.76 -33.36 3.53
CA TYR A 574 -12.99 -33.15 4.95
C TYR A 574 -12.63 -31.70 5.35
N GLN A 575 -11.49 -31.19 4.86
CA GLN A 575 -10.98 -29.85 5.13
C GLN A 575 -11.98 -28.77 4.69
N VAL A 576 -12.46 -28.82 3.45
CA VAL A 576 -13.41 -27.80 2.95
C VAL A 576 -14.76 -27.83 3.68
N GLN A 577 -15.14 -28.98 4.24
CA GLN A 577 -16.42 -29.14 4.96
C GLN A 577 -16.35 -28.77 6.45
N HIS A 578 -15.17 -28.86 7.07
CA HIS A 578 -15.04 -28.83 8.53
C HIS A 578 -14.03 -27.85 9.08
N ALA A 579 -13.08 -27.34 8.26
CA ALA A 579 -12.13 -26.34 8.72
C ALA A 579 -12.83 -24.98 8.92
N PRO A 580 -12.71 -24.36 10.12
CA PRO A 580 -13.31 -23.05 10.37
C PRO A 580 -12.56 -21.92 9.66
N GLU A 581 -11.26 -22.08 9.46
CA GLU A 581 -10.38 -21.02 8.96
C GLU A 581 -10.44 -20.90 7.44
N LEU A 582 -10.50 -19.67 6.95
CA LEU A 582 -10.65 -19.39 5.52
C LEU A 582 -9.47 -19.94 4.70
N LYS A 583 -8.21 -19.71 5.17
CA LYS A 583 -7.01 -20.21 4.46
C LYS A 583 -7.10 -21.71 4.22
N SER A 584 -7.52 -22.47 5.23
CA SER A 584 -7.69 -23.91 5.14
C SER A 584 -8.73 -24.30 4.09
N ARG A 585 -9.91 -23.64 4.07
CA ARG A 585 -10.97 -23.91 3.09
C ARG A 585 -10.52 -23.57 1.66
N MET A 586 -9.79 -22.47 1.48
CA MET A 586 -9.20 -22.10 0.18
C MET A 586 -8.13 -23.10 -0.26
N GLN A 587 -7.25 -23.50 0.67
CA GLN A 587 -6.19 -24.47 0.39
C GLN A 587 -6.75 -25.82 -0.09
N ALA A 588 -7.90 -26.25 0.45
CA ALA A 588 -8.55 -27.46 -0.01
C ALA A 588 -8.90 -27.43 -1.51
N ILE A 589 -9.19 -26.26 -2.05
CA ILE A 589 -9.47 -26.05 -3.47
C ILE A 589 -8.17 -25.92 -4.27
N THR A 590 -7.22 -25.11 -3.80
CA THR A 590 -5.98 -24.80 -4.54
C THR A 590 -5.00 -25.98 -4.58
N SER A 591 -5.09 -26.91 -3.62
CA SER A 591 -4.25 -28.11 -3.56
C SER A 591 -4.74 -29.27 -4.45
N LEU A 592 -5.89 -29.11 -5.14
CA LEU A 592 -6.39 -30.10 -6.08
C LEU A 592 -5.52 -30.15 -7.37
N GLY A 593 -5.20 -31.35 -7.81
CA GLY A 593 -4.62 -31.57 -9.14
C GLY A 593 -5.60 -31.25 -10.28
N GLU A 594 -5.10 -31.29 -11.51
CA GLU A 594 -5.94 -31.18 -12.70
C GLU A 594 -6.92 -32.36 -12.77
N ASN A 595 -8.20 -32.05 -13.01
CA ASN A 595 -9.29 -33.04 -13.15
C ASN A 595 -9.51 -33.93 -11.92
N GLU A 596 -9.05 -33.52 -10.73
CA GLU A 596 -9.24 -34.26 -9.48
C GLU A 596 -10.16 -33.50 -8.51
N GLY A 597 -10.83 -34.22 -7.59
CA GLY A 597 -11.53 -33.65 -6.46
C GLY A 597 -12.79 -32.84 -6.80
N LYS A 598 -13.50 -33.21 -7.87
CA LYS A 598 -14.77 -32.56 -8.23
C LYS A 598 -15.75 -32.50 -7.05
N GLU A 599 -15.77 -33.53 -6.18
CA GLU A 599 -16.58 -33.57 -4.96
C GLU A 599 -16.19 -32.51 -3.93
N VAL A 600 -14.91 -32.12 -3.87
CA VAL A 600 -14.41 -31.02 -3.03
C VAL A 600 -14.98 -29.70 -3.52
N LEU A 601 -14.93 -29.47 -4.84
CA LEU A 601 -15.47 -28.25 -5.46
C LEU A 601 -16.98 -28.15 -5.29
N LEU A 602 -17.71 -29.26 -5.47
CA LEU A 602 -19.16 -29.30 -5.25
C LEU A 602 -19.54 -29.07 -3.78
N ALA A 603 -18.71 -29.49 -2.83
CA ALA A 603 -18.88 -29.18 -1.41
C ALA A 603 -18.64 -27.69 -1.15
N ALA A 604 -17.58 -27.12 -1.73
CA ALA A 604 -17.22 -25.70 -1.63
C ALA A 604 -18.28 -24.73 -2.17
N LEU A 605 -19.18 -25.15 -3.07
CA LEU A 605 -20.33 -24.35 -3.52
C LEU A 605 -21.30 -23.97 -2.38
N ARG A 606 -21.13 -24.56 -1.20
CA ARG A 606 -21.96 -24.28 -0.01
C ARG A 606 -21.21 -23.51 1.08
N ASP A 607 -19.98 -23.11 0.79
CA ASP A 607 -19.18 -22.36 1.75
C ASP A 607 -19.91 -21.06 2.17
N PRO A 608 -19.87 -20.67 3.45
CA PRO A 608 -20.47 -19.42 3.89
C PRO A 608 -19.87 -18.19 3.22
N TYR A 609 -18.56 -18.24 2.89
CA TYR A 609 -17.87 -17.12 2.28
C TYR A 609 -17.93 -17.17 0.74
N PHE A 610 -18.39 -16.08 0.16
CA PHE A 610 -18.70 -16.03 -1.29
C PHE A 610 -17.49 -16.25 -2.20
N LYS A 611 -16.28 -15.83 -1.79
CA LYS A 611 -15.08 -16.00 -2.63
C LYS A 611 -14.65 -17.46 -2.71
N VAL A 612 -14.88 -18.27 -1.66
CA VAL A 612 -14.66 -19.73 -1.74
C VAL A 612 -15.64 -20.37 -2.72
N ARG A 613 -16.93 -19.95 -2.71
CA ARG A 613 -17.92 -20.41 -3.70
C ARG A 613 -17.51 -19.99 -5.12
N ASN A 614 -16.99 -18.78 -5.29
CA ASN A 614 -16.50 -18.28 -6.58
C ASN A 614 -15.32 -19.11 -7.09
N MET A 615 -14.30 -19.35 -6.25
CA MET A 615 -13.14 -20.20 -6.59
C MET A 615 -13.58 -21.61 -7.04
N ALA A 616 -14.56 -22.18 -6.35
CA ALA A 616 -15.09 -23.50 -6.70
C ALA A 616 -15.80 -23.50 -8.07
N LEU A 617 -16.58 -22.44 -8.39
CA LEU A 617 -17.24 -22.29 -9.69
C LEU A 617 -16.21 -22.14 -10.83
N GLU A 618 -15.17 -21.34 -10.63
CA GLU A 618 -14.09 -21.17 -11.61
C GLU A 618 -13.40 -22.51 -11.92
N ARG A 619 -13.02 -23.26 -10.89
CA ARG A 619 -12.38 -24.58 -11.05
C ARG A 619 -13.33 -25.67 -11.60
N LEU A 620 -14.64 -25.55 -11.37
CA LEU A 620 -15.64 -26.48 -11.94
C LEU A 620 -15.79 -26.32 -13.47
N SER A 621 -15.32 -25.25 -14.07
CA SER A 621 -15.31 -25.06 -15.52
C SER A 621 -14.51 -26.13 -16.27
N ASP A 622 -13.51 -26.73 -15.60
CA ASP A 622 -12.67 -27.78 -16.14
C ASP A 622 -13.38 -29.16 -16.15
N PHE A 623 -14.57 -29.27 -15.54
CA PHE A 623 -15.29 -30.52 -15.37
C PHE A 623 -16.58 -30.59 -16.18
N SER A 624 -16.90 -31.77 -16.70
CA SER A 624 -18.24 -32.05 -17.20
C SER A 624 -19.23 -32.24 -16.04
N LEU A 625 -20.25 -31.38 -15.96
CA LEU A 625 -21.27 -31.42 -14.92
C LEU A 625 -22.51 -32.20 -15.41
N ASN A 626 -23.06 -33.05 -14.53
CA ASN A 626 -24.32 -33.71 -14.78
C ASN A 626 -25.52 -32.80 -14.40
N LYS A 627 -26.74 -33.21 -14.72
CA LYS A 627 -27.98 -32.43 -14.50
C LYS A 627 -28.20 -32.00 -13.04
N LYS A 628 -27.83 -32.84 -12.06
CA LYS A 628 -27.99 -32.54 -10.63
C LYS A 628 -26.95 -31.50 -10.21
N GLU A 629 -25.73 -31.58 -10.71
CA GLU A 629 -24.63 -30.63 -10.45
C GLU A 629 -24.93 -29.26 -11.10
N LEU A 630 -25.41 -29.25 -12.37
CA LEU A 630 -25.87 -28.04 -13.04
C LEU A 630 -27.02 -27.35 -12.29
N ALA A 631 -27.95 -28.11 -11.69
CA ALA A 631 -29.03 -27.54 -10.89
C ALA A 631 -28.50 -26.83 -9.61
N GLN A 632 -27.36 -27.26 -9.04
CA GLN A 632 -26.73 -26.53 -7.94
C GLN A 632 -26.14 -25.20 -8.43
N VAL A 633 -25.48 -25.19 -9.58
CA VAL A 633 -24.94 -23.96 -10.21
C VAL A 633 -26.09 -23.02 -10.58
N GLU A 634 -27.18 -23.50 -11.17
CA GLU A 634 -28.40 -22.73 -11.49
C GLU A 634 -28.98 -22.03 -10.26
N LYS A 635 -28.99 -22.71 -9.12
CA LYS A 635 -29.43 -22.13 -7.85
C LYS A 635 -28.54 -20.95 -7.44
N LEU A 636 -27.21 -21.07 -7.54
CA LEU A 636 -26.29 -19.97 -7.27
C LEU A 636 -26.49 -18.81 -8.23
N ALA A 637 -26.60 -19.08 -9.53
CA ALA A 637 -26.86 -18.07 -10.55
C ALA A 637 -28.13 -17.24 -10.31
N THR A 638 -29.15 -17.85 -9.71
CA THR A 638 -30.46 -17.21 -9.47
C THR A 638 -30.62 -16.57 -8.10
N SER A 639 -29.99 -17.11 -7.06
CA SER A 639 -30.33 -16.79 -5.67
C SER A 639 -29.15 -16.59 -4.72
N ASP A 640 -27.89 -16.65 -5.19
CA ASP A 640 -26.76 -16.33 -4.32
C ASP A 640 -26.82 -14.85 -3.88
N PRO A 641 -26.52 -14.54 -2.61
CA PRO A 641 -26.49 -13.14 -2.15
C PRO A 641 -25.40 -12.31 -2.84
N SER A 642 -24.29 -12.94 -3.28
CA SER A 642 -23.18 -12.25 -3.99
C SER A 642 -23.43 -12.21 -5.49
N ASN A 643 -23.38 -11.01 -6.07
CA ASN A 643 -23.42 -10.83 -7.52
C ASN A 643 -22.20 -11.42 -8.23
N ILE A 644 -21.04 -11.48 -7.55
CA ILE A 644 -19.83 -12.11 -8.07
C ILE A 644 -20.05 -13.60 -8.28
N VAL A 645 -20.65 -14.27 -7.29
CA VAL A 645 -21.00 -15.71 -7.40
C VAL A 645 -22.07 -15.95 -8.48
N LYS A 646 -23.10 -15.09 -8.56
CA LYS A 646 -24.09 -15.17 -9.64
C LYS A 646 -23.43 -15.10 -11.02
N SER A 647 -22.53 -14.14 -11.19
CA SER A 647 -21.76 -13.95 -12.42
C SER A 647 -20.98 -15.22 -12.80
N ALA A 648 -20.17 -15.74 -11.88
CA ALA A 648 -19.39 -16.96 -12.12
C ALA A 648 -20.27 -18.17 -12.42
N ALA A 649 -21.41 -18.30 -11.75
CA ALA A 649 -22.38 -19.37 -12.00
C ALA A 649 -23.04 -19.24 -13.37
N ILE A 650 -23.40 -18.03 -13.82
CA ILE A 650 -23.91 -17.75 -15.17
C ILE A 650 -22.87 -18.12 -16.22
N TRP A 651 -21.64 -17.72 -16.04
CA TRP A 651 -20.50 -18.08 -16.91
C TRP A 651 -20.36 -19.60 -17.06
N LEU A 652 -20.38 -20.33 -15.95
CA LEU A 652 -20.29 -21.80 -15.96
C LEU A 652 -21.48 -22.45 -16.67
N LEU A 653 -22.72 -21.94 -16.48
CA LEU A 653 -23.91 -22.42 -17.20
C LEU A 653 -23.83 -22.13 -18.69
N SER A 654 -23.32 -20.96 -19.09
CA SER A 654 -23.18 -20.55 -20.51
C SER A 654 -22.20 -21.44 -21.26
N SER A 655 -21.16 -21.93 -20.60
CA SER A 655 -20.17 -22.85 -21.14
C SER A 655 -20.63 -24.31 -21.17
N SER A 656 -21.76 -24.65 -20.55
CA SER A 656 -22.28 -26.01 -20.47
C SER A 656 -22.95 -26.46 -21.78
N LYS A 657 -23.02 -27.78 -21.99
CA LYS A 657 -23.74 -28.36 -23.14
C LYS A 657 -25.25 -28.08 -23.11
N GLU A 658 -25.81 -27.72 -21.97
CA GLU A 658 -27.23 -27.40 -21.77
C GLU A 658 -27.49 -25.88 -21.81
N ASN A 659 -26.57 -25.04 -22.28
CA ASN A 659 -26.60 -23.57 -22.23
C ASN A 659 -27.93 -22.97 -22.73
N LYS A 660 -28.52 -23.51 -23.82
CA LYS A 660 -29.81 -23.05 -24.37
C LYS A 660 -30.97 -23.12 -23.38
N ARG A 661 -30.89 -23.97 -22.38
CA ARG A 661 -31.90 -24.09 -21.32
C ARG A 661 -31.98 -22.83 -20.44
N TYR A 662 -30.92 -22.07 -20.38
CA TYR A 662 -30.75 -20.93 -19.48
C TYR A 662 -30.96 -19.56 -20.16
N THR A 663 -31.47 -19.51 -21.40
CA THR A 663 -31.69 -18.28 -22.17
C THR A 663 -32.45 -17.21 -21.36
N ALA A 664 -33.55 -17.57 -20.70
CA ALA A 664 -34.33 -16.64 -19.85
C ALA A 664 -33.53 -16.08 -18.65
N LEU A 665 -32.58 -16.86 -18.13
CA LEU A 665 -31.66 -16.40 -17.07
C LEU A 665 -30.70 -15.33 -17.62
N TYR A 666 -30.16 -15.54 -18.82
CA TYR A 666 -29.24 -14.58 -19.46
C TYR A 666 -29.94 -13.26 -19.82
N GLU A 667 -31.18 -13.34 -20.36
CA GLU A 667 -32.00 -12.16 -20.63
C GLU A 667 -32.25 -11.34 -19.36
N LYS A 668 -32.54 -12.01 -18.23
CA LYS A 668 -32.72 -11.37 -16.94
C LYS A 668 -31.41 -10.75 -16.41
N ALA A 669 -30.28 -11.40 -16.64
CA ALA A 669 -28.96 -10.89 -16.23
C ALA A 669 -28.64 -9.53 -16.86
N LEU A 670 -28.99 -9.32 -18.12
CA LEU A 670 -28.78 -8.05 -18.84
C LEU A 670 -29.54 -6.86 -18.23
N THR A 671 -30.59 -7.10 -17.46
CA THR A 671 -31.45 -6.05 -16.84
C THR A 671 -31.14 -5.80 -15.38
N THR A 672 -30.20 -6.53 -14.78
CA THR A 672 -29.84 -6.39 -13.37
C THR A 672 -29.02 -5.08 -13.12
N PRO A 673 -29.08 -4.45 -11.96
CA PRO A 673 -28.24 -3.32 -11.62
C PRO A 673 -26.78 -3.68 -11.26
N SER A 674 -26.37 -4.93 -11.46
CA SER A 674 -25.01 -5.43 -11.19
C SER A 674 -24.16 -5.41 -12.46
N GLY A 675 -22.96 -4.81 -12.38
CA GLY A 675 -21.97 -4.81 -13.46
C GLY A 675 -21.42 -6.21 -13.72
N ALA A 676 -21.10 -6.95 -12.67
CA ALA A 676 -20.58 -8.32 -12.75
C ALA A 676 -21.57 -9.25 -13.46
N VAL A 677 -22.86 -9.20 -13.07
CA VAL A 677 -23.90 -10.06 -13.62
C VAL A 677 -24.27 -9.70 -15.05
N LYS A 678 -24.24 -8.42 -15.43
CA LYS A 678 -24.47 -7.98 -16.83
C LYS A 678 -23.39 -8.47 -17.78
N ASN A 679 -22.15 -8.51 -17.29
CA ASN A 679 -20.98 -8.87 -18.09
C ASN A 679 -20.82 -10.42 -18.24
N ALA A 680 -21.48 -11.19 -17.42
CA ALA A 680 -21.48 -12.65 -17.48
C ALA A 680 -22.39 -13.17 -18.62
#